data_3ae90d4209c95941bbb3bbd81afd1b8c
#
_entry.id   3ae90d4209c95941bbb3bbd81afd1b8c
#
_cell.length_a   1.000
_cell.length_b   1.000
_cell.length_c   1.000
_cell.angle_alpha   90.00
_cell.angle_beta   90.00
_cell.angle_gamma   90.00
#
_symmetry.space_group_name_H-M   'P 1'
#
loop_
_entity.id
_entity.type
_entity.pdbx_description
1 polymer ?
#
loop_
_entity_poly.entity_id
_entity_poly.type
_entity_poly.pdbx_seq_one_letter_code
_entity_poly.pdbx_strand_id
1 'polypeptide(L)'
;MLKEYLESIKDLTPEKNELTHRPSLYNLLKNLKNDFNKEFKIEHEPERKQGSQPDFRVSYQGLNIGYIENKRVGTDLRKIVESEKSDQILKYLELNPNLMLTDYLNFMWVGKDEENKPLIKREISVASLDELSKSLKPNPQTERDLIELFKSFFNYEAAPITNAKDFATHLSAPTKYLKDALITYQKDEQVSSIFKNFKEYLYEELSFEDFSDAFAQTLTYSLFIAKLNHPFEKIDLDNVRSSIPKNFAVIREMADFLKKLDEIKEIQWLLNEILSLINHVDMDSIIKDLNDDKDPYLHFYETFLSAYDPKLREKKGVYYTPDSVVKFIINALDSLLKTHFKDAPLGLKSALDNENIKLLDFATGTGTFLLEAFRKALETRKTSDGGTSTKEDKYQNLLKQFYGFEYLIAPYAIAHLNLSQAFKEEFKKPLKENDALQIILTNTLIQPSEIAAHRGLQPIFEKELKSAQEIKKNEKILIITGNPPYSGASSNEGLFEWEVKATYGIEPEFQTIEIERNVKLTDKIQKLLNNIQKQKESGSKNALKSGSKDALKNLKNLHSKYKLQNEKNPKWLLDDYVKFMRFAQNKIESLGHGLFGFISNNAFLDNPTFRGLRRSLLECYDELYILNLHGNARKKEETPQGAKDENIFNIMQGVSINLFVKKAQATKQKIHYYDVYGKRAEKYAFLAQNDLNSIEWLELAPREPFYLLIPQETLLLEEYEQGFSVQDMFQISSVGIATGKDRIFIANNTESLKEQVLRYCNEFNEQCIKDIHYRPFDIRKVYYDTKKLERARENTFKHMLPPPPPNKP
;
A
#
# COMPACT_ATOMS: atom_id res chain seq x y z
N MET A 1 -11.86 -41.34 -35.02
CA MET A 1 -11.70 -40.48 -33.81
C MET A 1 -13.05 -39.95 -33.34
N LEU A 2 -13.78 -39.08 -34.12
CA LEU A 2 -15.06 -38.49 -33.70
C LEU A 2 -16.13 -39.57 -33.41
N LYS A 3 -16.21 -40.64 -34.18
CA LYS A 3 -17.13 -41.75 -33.95
C LYS A 3 -16.90 -42.42 -32.59
N GLU A 4 -15.68 -42.73 -32.25
CA GLU A 4 -15.29 -43.35 -30.95
C GLU A 4 -15.62 -42.42 -29.79
N TYR A 5 -15.38 -41.12 -29.97
CA TYR A 5 -15.73 -40.10 -28.96
C TYR A 5 -17.23 -40.09 -28.73
N LEU A 6 -18.06 -39.96 -29.76
CA LEU A 6 -19.50 -39.90 -29.63
C LEU A 6 -20.07 -41.20 -29.03
N GLU A 7 -19.50 -42.36 -29.37
CA GLU A 7 -19.84 -43.64 -28.74
C GLU A 7 -19.52 -43.67 -27.25
N SER A 8 -18.40 -43.03 -26.84
CA SER A 8 -17.99 -42.97 -25.43
C SER A 8 -18.83 -42.06 -24.56
N ILE A 9 -19.57 -41.13 -25.17
CA ILE A 9 -20.50 -40.20 -24.47
C ILE A 9 -21.97 -40.49 -24.78
N LYS A 10 -22.28 -41.66 -25.33
CA LYS A 10 -23.61 -42.03 -25.78
C LYS A 10 -24.71 -41.96 -24.74
N ASP A 11 -24.37 -42.08 -23.47
CA ASP A 11 -25.27 -41.99 -22.34
C ASP A 11 -25.30 -40.58 -21.68
N LEU A 12 -24.81 -39.54 -22.38
CA LEU A 12 -24.79 -38.17 -21.95
C LEU A 12 -26.22 -37.61 -21.85
N THR A 13 -26.61 -37.11 -20.67
CA THR A 13 -27.89 -36.45 -20.43
C THR A 13 -27.74 -35.17 -19.57
N PRO A 14 -28.69 -34.26 -19.65
CA PRO A 14 -28.64 -33.01 -18.85
C PRO A 14 -28.63 -33.22 -17.34
N GLU A 15 -29.10 -34.39 -16.85
CA GLU A 15 -29.15 -34.72 -15.43
C GLU A 15 -27.79 -35.20 -14.91
N LYS A 16 -26.89 -35.65 -15.79
CA LYS A 16 -25.56 -36.12 -15.37
C LYS A 16 -24.64 -34.99 -14.98
N ASN A 17 -23.79 -35.29 -14.00
CA ASN A 17 -22.75 -34.33 -13.57
C ASN A 17 -21.81 -34.05 -14.75
N GLU A 18 -21.39 -32.75 -14.85
CA GLU A 18 -20.42 -32.31 -15.84
C GLU A 18 -19.08 -33.06 -15.83
N LEU A 19 -18.75 -33.74 -14.73
CA LEU A 19 -17.50 -34.51 -14.59
C LEU A 19 -17.59 -35.92 -15.16
N THR A 20 -18.79 -36.43 -15.39
CA THR A 20 -19.03 -37.85 -15.75
C THR A 20 -18.31 -38.30 -17.03
N HIS A 21 -18.29 -37.41 -18.02
CA HIS A 21 -17.71 -37.70 -19.34
C HIS A 21 -16.34 -37.05 -19.58
N ARG A 22 -15.75 -36.47 -18.51
CA ARG A 22 -14.42 -35.86 -18.59
C ARG A 22 -13.33 -36.84 -19.10
N PRO A 23 -13.31 -38.12 -18.70
CA PRO A 23 -12.37 -39.10 -19.29
C PRO A 23 -12.52 -39.28 -20.80
N SER A 24 -13.77 -39.24 -21.31
CA SER A 24 -14.04 -39.32 -22.75
C SER A 24 -13.51 -38.11 -23.51
N LEU A 25 -13.72 -36.92 -22.93
CA LEU A 25 -13.15 -35.66 -23.44
C LEU A 25 -11.62 -35.69 -23.42
N TYR A 26 -11.02 -36.15 -22.33
CA TYR A 26 -9.55 -36.29 -22.22
C TYR A 26 -8.98 -37.21 -23.33
N ASN A 27 -9.65 -38.35 -23.62
CA ASN A 27 -9.25 -39.26 -24.67
C ASN A 27 -9.39 -38.62 -26.07
N LEU A 28 -10.45 -37.85 -26.30
CA LEU A 28 -10.59 -37.05 -27.52
C LEU A 28 -9.42 -36.07 -27.68
N LEU A 29 -9.13 -35.29 -26.63
CA LEU A 29 -8.02 -34.32 -26.63
C LEU A 29 -6.67 -35.01 -26.88
N LYS A 30 -6.46 -36.18 -26.27
CA LYS A 30 -5.25 -36.98 -26.48
C LYS A 30 -5.11 -37.48 -27.91
N ASN A 31 -6.22 -37.92 -28.54
CA ASN A 31 -6.21 -38.33 -29.94
C ASN A 31 -5.95 -37.15 -30.86
N LEU A 32 -6.62 -36.02 -30.65
CA LEU A 32 -6.40 -34.76 -31.37
C LEU A 32 -4.94 -34.29 -31.26
N LYS A 33 -4.36 -34.37 -30.06
CA LYS A 33 -2.96 -34.01 -29.84
C LYS A 33 -2.00 -34.83 -30.75
N ASN A 34 -2.26 -36.11 -30.96
CA ASN A 34 -1.37 -36.98 -31.73
C ASN A 34 -1.34 -36.64 -33.23
N ASP A 35 -2.32 -35.88 -33.71
CA ASP A 35 -2.36 -35.40 -35.11
C ASP A 35 -1.42 -34.21 -35.38
N PHE A 36 -0.74 -33.71 -34.31
CA PHE A 36 0.17 -32.58 -34.42
C PHE A 36 1.63 -33.02 -34.18
N ASN A 37 2.54 -32.37 -34.88
CA ASN A 37 3.99 -32.59 -34.78
C ASN A 37 4.64 -31.99 -33.51
N LYS A 38 3.83 -31.52 -32.52
CA LYS A 38 4.28 -30.91 -31.28
C LYS A 38 3.84 -31.78 -30.09
N GLU A 39 4.74 -32.00 -29.14
CA GLU A 39 4.43 -32.69 -27.89
C GLU A 39 3.71 -31.78 -26.89
N PHE A 40 2.39 -31.74 -26.95
CA PHE A 40 1.58 -31.06 -25.98
C PHE A 40 1.39 -31.93 -24.73
N LYS A 41 1.47 -31.30 -23.54
CA LYS A 41 1.07 -31.91 -22.29
C LYS A 41 -0.33 -31.43 -21.97
N ILE A 42 -1.28 -32.35 -21.76
CA ILE A 42 -2.64 -32.02 -21.33
C ILE A 42 -2.76 -32.53 -19.89
N GLU A 43 -2.88 -31.60 -18.97
CA GLU A 43 -3.03 -31.84 -17.53
C GLU A 43 -4.50 -31.77 -17.17
N HIS A 44 -4.99 -32.81 -16.51
CA HIS A 44 -6.37 -32.94 -16.10
C HIS A 44 -6.47 -32.82 -14.58
N GLU A 45 -7.44 -32.07 -14.08
CA GLU A 45 -7.70 -31.99 -12.66
C GLU A 45 -8.64 -33.06 -12.15
N PRO A 46 -8.26 -33.85 -11.10
CA PRO A 46 -9.01 -35.01 -10.70
C PRO A 46 -10.28 -34.75 -9.89
N GLU A 47 -10.41 -33.67 -9.08
CA GLU A 47 -11.64 -33.41 -8.30
C GLU A 47 -11.69 -31.95 -7.77
N ARG A 48 -12.85 -31.28 -7.91
CA ARG A 48 -13.13 -29.95 -7.35
C ARG A 48 -13.60 -30.04 -5.89
N LYS A 49 -12.88 -29.39 -4.98
CA LYS A 49 -13.43 -28.87 -3.73
C LYS A 49 -13.42 -27.35 -3.82
N GLN A 50 -14.51 -26.72 -4.25
CA GLN A 50 -14.71 -25.26 -4.25
C GLN A 50 -13.53 -24.43 -4.80
N GLY A 51 -13.11 -24.62 -6.03
CA GLY A 51 -12.03 -23.84 -6.65
C GLY A 51 -12.33 -23.46 -8.10
N SER A 52 -11.80 -22.34 -8.55
CA SER A 52 -11.92 -21.82 -9.91
C SER A 52 -10.70 -22.19 -10.75
N GLN A 53 -10.41 -23.49 -10.87
CA GLN A 53 -9.38 -24.01 -11.76
C GLN A 53 -10.02 -24.50 -13.06
N PRO A 54 -9.33 -24.41 -14.23
CA PRO A 54 -9.80 -24.96 -15.48
C PRO A 54 -9.78 -26.49 -15.45
N ASP A 55 -10.70 -27.12 -16.19
CA ASP A 55 -10.79 -28.57 -16.23
C ASP A 55 -9.56 -29.22 -16.85
N PHE A 56 -8.98 -28.57 -17.87
CA PHE A 56 -7.70 -28.96 -18.45
C PHE A 56 -6.80 -27.75 -18.70
N ARG A 57 -5.53 -27.96 -18.44
CA ARG A 57 -4.45 -27.08 -18.84
C ARG A 57 -3.67 -27.72 -19.99
N VAL A 58 -3.46 -26.98 -21.05
CA VAL A 58 -2.66 -27.44 -22.17
C VAL A 58 -1.35 -26.68 -22.21
N SER A 59 -0.24 -27.40 -22.21
CA SER A 59 1.09 -26.80 -22.26
C SER A 59 1.97 -27.41 -23.35
N TYR A 60 2.87 -26.59 -23.87
CA TYR A 60 3.90 -26.99 -24.83
C TYR A 60 5.26 -26.57 -24.31
N GLN A 61 6.19 -27.49 -24.18
CA GLN A 61 7.51 -27.24 -23.58
C GLN A 61 7.47 -26.59 -22.21
N GLY A 62 6.39 -26.81 -21.43
CA GLY A 62 6.18 -26.24 -20.11
C GLY A 62 5.45 -24.89 -20.12
N LEU A 63 5.31 -24.23 -21.27
CA LEU A 63 4.52 -23.02 -21.40
C LEU A 63 3.02 -23.36 -21.50
N ASN A 64 2.20 -22.69 -20.72
CA ASN A 64 0.75 -22.78 -20.84
C ASN A 64 0.30 -22.11 -22.14
N ILE A 65 -0.29 -22.89 -23.03
CA ILE A 65 -0.81 -22.40 -24.31
C ILE A 65 -2.32 -22.17 -24.29
N GLY A 66 -3.04 -22.68 -23.27
CA GLY A 66 -4.47 -22.43 -23.13
C GLY A 66 -5.17 -23.38 -22.16
N TYR A 67 -6.42 -23.06 -21.89
CA TYR A 67 -7.29 -23.82 -20.99
C TYR A 67 -8.47 -24.44 -21.74
N ILE A 68 -8.98 -25.54 -21.19
CA ILE A 68 -10.23 -26.13 -21.67
C ILE A 68 -11.15 -26.28 -20.47
N GLU A 69 -12.35 -25.75 -20.57
CA GLU A 69 -13.38 -25.82 -19.54
C GLU A 69 -14.61 -26.52 -20.07
N ASN A 70 -15.04 -27.54 -19.39
CA ASN A 70 -16.27 -28.26 -19.74
C ASN A 70 -17.44 -27.83 -18.86
N LYS A 71 -18.59 -27.76 -19.45
CA LYS A 71 -19.86 -27.44 -18.81
C LYS A 71 -20.84 -28.60 -18.96
N ARG A 72 -21.88 -28.55 -18.15
CA ARG A 72 -22.97 -29.52 -18.28
C ARG A 72 -23.58 -29.45 -19.69
N VAL A 73 -23.91 -30.61 -20.28
CA VAL A 73 -24.55 -30.65 -21.61
C VAL A 73 -25.83 -29.84 -21.64
N GLY A 74 -26.06 -29.15 -22.75
CA GLY A 74 -27.20 -28.24 -22.93
C GLY A 74 -27.03 -26.87 -22.27
N THR A 75 -25.88 -26.58 -21.69
CA THR A 75 -25.53 -25.24 -21.20
C THR A 75 -25.35 -24.31 -22.41
N ASP A 76 -26.00 -23.16 -22.35
CA ASP A 76 -25.80 -22.10 -23.36
C ASP A 76 -24.41 -21.46 -23.19
N LEU A 77 -23.41 -22.03 -23.90
CA LEU A 77 -22.02 -21.60 -23.84
C LEU A 77 -21.85 -20.15 -24.31
N ARG A 78 -22.66 -19.72 -25.31
CA ARG A 78 -22.60 -18.37 -25.86
C ARG A 78 -23.04 -17.34 -24.81
N LYS A 79 -24.13 -17.64 -24.10
CA LYS A 79 -24.61 -16.80 -23.00
C LYS A 79 -23.60 -16.69 -21.85
N ILE A 80 -22.82 -17.74 -21.59
CA ILE A 80 -21.74 -17.69 -20.59
C ILE A 80 -20.66 -16.70 -21.02
N VAL A 81 -20.24 -16.73 -22.28
CA VAL A 81 -19.19 -15.85 -22.81
C VAL A 81 -19.67 -14.39 -22.90
N GLU A 82 -20.91 -14.15 -23.32
CA GLU A 82 -21.48 -12.84 -23.50
C GLU A 82 -21.99 -12.20 -22.19
N SER A 83 -22.12 -12.98 -21.11
CA SER A 83 -22.55 -12.45 -19.84
C SER A 83 -21.41 -11.73 -19.11
N GLU A 84 -21.57 -10.43 -18.81
CA GLU A 84 -20.62 -9.65 -18.01
C GLU A 84 -20.40 -10.20 -16.58
N LYS A 85 -21.11 -11.26 -16.19
CA LYS A 85 -21.10 -11.86 -14.86
C LYS A 85 -20.30 -13.18 -14.77
N SER A 86 -19.64 -13.61 -15.84
CA SER A 86 -18.85 -14.85 -15.82
C SER A 86 -17.44 -14.62 -15.30
N ASP A 87 -17.30 -14.36 -13.97
CA ASP A 87 -16.01 -14.16 -13.31
C ASP A 87 -14.99 -15.27 -13.62
N GLN A 88 -15.45 -16.50 -13.83
CA GLN A 88 -14.62 -17.65 -14.14
C GLN A 88 -13.98 -17.55 -15.54
N ILE A 89 -14.77 -17.21 -16.57
CA ILE A 89 -14.27 -17.07 -17.94
C ILE A 89 -13.31 -15.89 -18.07
N LEU A 90 -13.68 -14.75 -17.46
CA LEU A 90 -12.80 -13.58 -17.40
C LEU A 90 -11.46 -13.90 -16.75
N LYS A 91 -11.47 -14.62 -15.64
CA LYS A 91 -10.26 -15.09 -14.96
C LYS A 91 -9.37 -15.93 -15.86
N TYR A 92 -9.93 -16.93 -16.56
CA TYR A 92 -9.13 -17.77 -17.43
C TYR A 92 -8.55 -17.00 -18.60
N LEU A 93 -9.33 -16.08 -19.18
CA LEU A 93 -8.85 -15.22 -20.26
C LEU A 93 -7.83 -14.17 -19.79
N GLU A 94 -7.88 -13.73 -18.53
CA GLU A 94 -6.84 -12.87 -17.95
C GLU A 94 -5.51 -13.62 -17.79
N LEU A 95 -5.58 -14.90 -17.42
CA LEU A 95 -4.38 -15.75 -17.27
C LEU A 95 -3.82 -16.20 -18.61
N ASN A 96 -4.69 -16.57 -19.55
CA ASN A 96 -4.31 -16.97 -20.91
C ASN A 96 -5.47 -16.70 -21.88
N PRO A 97 -5.31 -15.86 -22.90
CA PRO A 97 -6.37 -15.49 -23.84
C PRO A 97 -6.68 -16.58 -24.89
N ASN A 98 -6.44 -17.84 -24.58
CA ASN A 98 -6.72 -19.02 -25.40
C ASN A 98 -7.52 -20.03 -24.58
N LEU A 99 -8.85 -19.96 -24.69
CA LEU A 99 -9.79 -20.76 -23.91
C LEU A 99 -10.69 -21.56 -24.83
N MET A 100 -10.84 -22.87 -24.58
CA MET A 100 -11.83 -23.73 -25.20
C MET A 100 -12.94 -24.03 -24.20
N LEU A 101 -14.16 -23.67 -24.51
CA LEU A 101 -15.35 -24.07 -23.77
C LEU A 101 -16.05 -25.23 -24.47
N THR A 102 -16.57 -26.18 -23.70
CA THR A 102 -17.34 -27.30 -24.28
C THR A 102 -18.41 -27.78 -23.30
N ASP A 103 -19.55 -28.23 -23.86
CA ASP A 103 -20.55 -29.01 -23.16
C ASP A 103 -20.55 -30.48 -23.63
N TYR A 104 -19.41 -30.96 -24.16
CA TYR A 104 -19.16 -32.26 -24.79
C TYR A 104 -19.69 -32.39 -26.21
N LEU A 105 -20.75 -31.66 -26.58
CA LEU A 105 -21.35 -31.69 -27.93
C LEU A 105 -21.00 -30.44 -28.73
N ASN A 106 -20.80 -29.34 -28.03
CA ASN A 106 -20.42 -28.06 -28.62
C ASN A 106 -19.03 -27.68 -28.14
N PHE A 107 -18.20 -27.21 -29.05
CA PHE A 107 -16.86 -26.71 -28.77
C PHE A 107 -16.76 -25.25 -29.23
N MET A 108 -16.34 -24.37 -28.35
CA MET A 108 -16.29 -22.95 -28.61
C MET A 108 -14.91 -22.41 -28.21
N TRP A 109 -14.19 -21.90 -29.18
CA TRP A 109 -12.89 -21.26 -28.99
C TRP A 109 -13.09 -19.78 -28.69
N VAL A 110 -12.65 -19.34 -27.51
CA VAL A 110 -12.80 -17.99 -26.97
C VAL A 110 -11.43 -17.35 -26.79
N GLY A 111 -11.36 -16.08 -27.14
CA GLY A 111 -10.19 -15.22 -26.93
C GLY A 111 -10.60 -13.87 -26.39
N LYS A 112 -9.77 -12.88 -26.60
CA LYS A 112 -10.05 -11.46 -26.29
C LYS A 112 -10.10 -10.64 -27.58
N ASP A 113 -10.90 -9.58 -27.57
CA ASP A 113 -10.90 -8.51 -28.56
C ASP A 113 -9.90 -7.39 -28.20
N GLU A 114 -9.87 -6.32 -29.00
CA GLU A 114 -9.00 -5.14 -28.78
C GLU A 114 -9.32 -4.36 -27.50
N GLU A 115 -10.55 -4.51 -26.97
CA GLU A 115 -10.98 -3.91 -25.70
C GLU A 115 -10.80 -4.85 -24.50
N ASN A 116 -10.09 -6.00 -24.70
CA ASN A 116 -9.90 -7.05 -23.70
C ASN A 116 -11.17 -7.77 -23.24
N LYS A 117 -12.26 -7.68 -24.01
CA LYS A 117 -13.50 -8.41 -23.73
C LYS A 117 -13.48 -9.81 -24.34
N PRO A 118 -14.21 -10.78 -23.75
CA PRO A 118 -14.32 -12.13 -24.34
C PRO A 118 -14.88 -12.08 -25.76
N LEU A 119 -14.18 -12.76 -26.68
CA LEU A 119 -14.54 -12.86 -28.09
C LEU A 119 -14.62 -14.33 -28.51
N ILE A 120 -15.76 -14.74 -29.04
CA ILE A 120 -15.90 -16.07 -29.65
C ILE A 120 -15.20 -16.06 -31.03
N LYS A 121 -14.10 -16.78 -31.13
CA LYS A 121 -13.31 -16.90 -32.37
C LYS A 121 -13.92 -17.90 -33.36
N ARG A 122 -14.36 -19.04 -32.85
CA ARG A 122 -14.97 -20.13 -33.64
C ARG A 122 -15.76 -21.07 -32.74
N GLU A 123 -16.82 -21.66 -33.27
CA GLU A 123 -17.61 -22.67 -32.58
C GLU A 123 -18.00 -23.79 -33.50
N ILE A 124 -18.22 -24.98 -32.94
CA ILE A 124 -18.63 -26.16 -33.67
C ILE A 124 -19.54 -27.04 -32.81
N SER A 125 -20.58 -27.60 -33.42
CA SER A 125 -21.40 -28.65 -32.83
C SER A 125 -21.08 -29.98 -33.46
N VAL A 126 -20.73 -31.00 -32.67
CA VAL A 126 -20.36 -32.34 -33.20
C VAL A 126 -21.54 -33.29 -33.30
N ALA A 127 -22.59 -33.08 -32.51
CA ALA A 127 -23.87 -33.78 -32.57
C ALA A 127 -24.88 -33.03 -31.65
N SER A 128 -26.17 -33.27 -31.89
CA SER A 128 -27.24 -32.93 -30.93
C SER A 128 -27.52 -34.13 -30.00
N LEU A 129 -28.20 -33.87 -28.86
CA LEU A 129 -28.63 -34.92 -27.94
C LEU A 129 -29.56 -35.96 -28.63
N ASP A 130 -30.44 -35.49 -29.54
CA ASP A 130 -31.31 -36.34 -30.27
C ASP A 130 -30.58 -37.25 -31.27
N GLU A 131 -29.52 -36.76 -31.87
CA GLU A 131 -28.64 -37.55 -32.76
C GLU A 131 -27.80 -38.54 -31.97
N LEU A 132 -27.35 -38.15 -30.76
CA LEU A 132 -26.55 -39.05 -29.90
C LEU A 132 -27.34 -40.30 -29.46
N SER A 133 -28.66 -40.19 -29.32
CA SER A 133 -29.55 -41.30 -28.95
C SER A 133 -29.82 -42.28 -30.10
N LYS A 134 -29.49 -41.89 -31.34
CA LYS A 134 -29.71 -42.72 -32.55
C LYS A 134 -28.37 -43.33 -33.03
N SER A 135 -28.41 -44.26 -33.99
CA SER A 135 -27.20 -44.84 -34.57
C SER A 135 -26.42 -43.79 -35.35
N LEU A 136 -25.38 -43.23 -34.75
CA LEU A 136 -24.59 -42.13 -35.28
C LEU A 136 -23.68 -42.53 -36.44
N LYS A 137 -23.83 -41.88 -37.58
CA LYS A 137 -22.81 -41.79 -38.63
C LYS A 137 -22.27 -40.35 -38.60
N PRO A 138 -21.12 -40.10 -37.95
CA PRO A 138 -20.55 -38.76 -37.91
C PRO A 138 -20.33 -38.24 -39.33
N ASN A 139 -20.66 -36.98 -39.55
CA ASN A 139 -20.36 -36.32 -40.83
C ASN A 139 -18.83 -36.11 -40.92
N PRO A 140 -18.18 -36.61 -42.00
CA PRO A 140 -16.74 -36.43 -42.18
C PRO A 140 -16.30 -34.95 -42.21
N GLN A 141 -17.20 -34.05 -42.59
CA GLN A 141 -16.92 -32.62 -42.57
C GLN A 141 -16.84 -32.09 -41.12
N THR A 142 -17.75 -32.51 -40.25
CA THR A 142 -17.75 -32.15 -38.83
C THR A 142 -16.46 -32.60 -38.11
N GLU A 143 -15.96 -33.80 -38.47
CA GLU A 143 -14.68 -34.27 -37.90
C GLU A 143 -13.50 -33.40 -38.37
N ARG A 144 -13.46 -33.01 -39.65
CA ARG A 144 -12.44 -32.10 -40.19
C ARG A 144 -12.50 -30.74 -39.53
N ASP A 145 -13.69 -30.18 -39.38
CA ASP A 145 -13.91 -28.89 -38.78
C ASP A 145 -13.49 -28.89 -37.29
N LEU A 146 -13.75 -29.95 -36.55
CA LEU A 146 -13.28 -30.14 -35.18
C LEU A 146 -11.75 -30.20 -35.09
N ILE A 147 -11.11 -30.95 -35.99
CA ILE A 147 -9.65 -31.01 -36.09
C ILE A 147 -9.05 -29.61 -36.37
N GLU A 148 -9.65 -28.84 -37.28
CA GLU A 148 -9.21 -27.49 -37.60
C GLU A 148 -9.41 -26.51 -36.42
N LEU A 149 -10.52 -26.62 -35.69
CA LEU A 149 -10.74 -25.84 -34.49
C LEU A 149 -9.63 -26.06 -33.46
N PHE A 150 -9.35 -27.32 -33.16
CA PHE A 150 -8.30 -27.67 -32.22
C PHE A 150 -6.88 -27.41 -32.78
N LYS A 151 -6.69 -27.46 -34.09
CA LYS A 151 -5.44 -27.01 -34.72
C LYS A 151 -5.19 -25.54 -34.45
N SER A 152 -6.22 -24.70 -34.56
CA SER A 152 -6.11 -23.28 -34.25
C SER A 152 -5.83 -23.05 -32.78
N PHE A 153 -6.49 -23.78 -31.88
CA PHE A 153 -6.28 -23.70 -30.43
C PHE A 153 -4.87 -24.17 -30.03
N PHE A 154 -4.39 -25.30 -30.51
CA PHE A 154 -3.06 -25.82 -30.16
C PHE A 154 -1.90 -25.06 -30.80
N ASN A 155 -2.11 -24.44 -31.96
CA ASN A 155 -1.12 -23.58 -32.60
C ASN A 155 -1.21 -22.13 -32.17
N TYR A 156 -2.00 -21.84 -31.14
CA TYR A 156 -2.01 -20.49 -30.59
C TYR A 156 -0.62 -20.16 -30.02
N GLU A 157 0.01 -19.16 -30.60
CA GLU A 157 1.27 -18.63 -30.13
C GLU A 157 0.96 -17.31 -29.39
N ALA A 158 1.18 -17.30 -28.09
CA ALA A 158 1.19 -16.05 -27.35
C ALA A 158 2.35 -15.20 -27.86
N ALA A 159 2.13 -13.89 -27.99
CA ALA A 159 3.20 -12.97 -28.32
C ALA A 159 4.35 -13.13 -27.29
N PRO A 160 5.62 -13.23 -27.75
CA PRO A 160 6.73 -13.33 -26.82
C PRO A 160 6.82 -12.09 -25.93
N ILE A 161 6.98 -12.30 -24.63
CA ILE A 161 7.17 -11.23 -23.67
C ILE A 161 8.64 -10.81 -23.73
N THR A 162 8.92 -9.67 -24.33
CA THR A 162 10.28 -9.17 -24.60
C THR A 162 10.64 -7.89 -23.86
N ASN A 163 9.68 -7.29 -23.12
CA ASN A 163 9.91 -6.09 -22.36
C ASN A 163 9.38 -6.20 -20.93
N ALA A 164 9.94 -5.40 -20.03
CA ALA A 164 9.66 -5.44 -18.61
C ALA A 164 8.21 -5.03 -18.27
N LYS A 165 7.62 -4.13 -19.05
CA LYS A 165 6.24 -3.65 -18.86
C LYS A 165 5.22 -4.75 -19.12
N ASP A 166 5.34 -5.46 -20.24
CA ASP A 166 4.45 -6.56 -20.59
C ASP A 166 4.63 -7.71 -19.58
N PHE A 167 5.86 -7.98 -19.18
CA PHE A 167 6.15 -9.00 -18.18
C PHE A 167 5.49 -8.68 -16.83
N ALA A 168 5.62 -7.46 -16.34
CA ALA A 168 4.97 -7.00 -15.11
C ALA A 168 3.44 -7.14 -15.20
N THR A 169 2.86 -6.80 -16.35
CA THR A 169 1.42 -6.92 -16.59
C THR A 169 0.97 -8.38 -16.56
N HIS A 170 1.70 -9.30 -17.21
CA HIS A 170 1.35 -10.72 -17.22
C HIS A 170 1.53 -11.40 -15.85
N LEU A 171 2.51 -10.97 -15.04
CA LEU A 171 2.69 -11.46 -13.67
C LEU A 171 1.58 -10.99 -12.71
N SER A 172 0.95 -9.87 -13.00
CA SER A 172 -0.05 -9.28 -12.10
C SER A 172 -1.30 -10.15 -11.94
N ALA A 173 -1.81 -10.75 -13.01
CA ALA A 173 -3.02 -11.56 -12.99
C ALA A 173 -2.87 -12.82 -12.12
N PRO A 174 -1.91 -13.73 -12.33
CA PRO A 174 -1.76 -14.91 -11.48
C PRO A 174 -1.44 -14.54 -10.03
N THR A 175 -0.74 -13.43 -9.76
CA THR A 175 -0.49 -12.94 -8.40
C THR A 175 -1.77 -12.48 -7.72
N LYS A 176 -2.65 -11.78 -8.43
CA LYS A 176 -3.97 -11.37 -7.92
C LYS A 176 -4.81 -12.58 -7.54
N TYR A 177 -4.85 -13.60 -8.40
CA TYR A 177 -5.59 -14.82 -8.11
C TYR A 177 -4.94 -15.65 -7.00
N LEU A 178 -3.62 -15.60 -6.83
CA LEU A 178 -2.92 -16.18 -5.68
C LEU A 178 -3.37 -15.51 -4.37
N LYS A 179 -3.51 -14.18 -4.33
CA LYS A 179 -4.11 -13.47 -3.19
C LYS A 179 -5.51 -13.99 -2.90
N ASP A 180 -6.38 -14.08 -3.91
CA ASP A 180 -7.77 -14.53 -3.75
C ASP A 180 -7.86 -15.99 -3.26
N ALA A 181 -6.96 -16.84 -3.75
CA ALA A 181 -6.83 -18.21 -3.27
C ALA A 181 -6.42 -18.26 -1.79
N LEU A 182 -5.41 -17.47 -1.38
CA LEU A 182 -5.01 -17.37 0.03
C LEU A 182 -6.18 -16.94 0.92
N ILE A 183 -6.97 -15.95 0.49
CA ILE A 183 -8.17 -15.51 1.21
C ILE A 183 -9.20 -16.64 1.33
N THR A 184 -9.42 -17.41 0.26
CA THR A 184 -10.34 -18.55 0.24
C THR A 184 -9.90 -19.64 1.22
N TYR A 185 -8.60 -19.90 1.29
CA TYR A 185 -7.99 -20.90 2.16
C TYR A 185 -7.54 -20.36 3.53
N GLN A 186 -8.12 -19.26 3.98
CA GLN A 186 -7.81 -18.65 5.30
C GLN A 186 -7.84 -19.63 6.48
N LYS A 187 -8.70 -20.63 6.42
CA LYS A 187 -8.87 -21.64 7.50
C LYS A 187 -7.93 -22.84 7.37
N ASP A 188 -7.19 -22.93 6.29
CA ASP A 188 -6.16 -23.94 6.11
C ASP A 188 -5.08 -23.78 7.18
N GLU A 189 -4.58 -24.90 7.72
CA GLU A 189 -3.63 -24.89 8.84
C GLU A 189 -2.31 -24.21 8.45
N GLN A 190 -1.82 -24.45 7.26
CA GLN A 190 -0.56 -23.88 6.76
C GLN A 190 -0.71 -22.38 6.52
N VAL A 191 -1.75 -21.96 5.81
CA VAL A 191 -2.04 -20.54 5.53
C VAL A 191 -2.26 -19.75 6.82
N SER A 192 -3.07 -20.32 7.74
CA SER A 192 -3.35 -19.73 9.04
C SER A 192 -2.11 -19.61 9.92
N SER A 193 -1.22 -20.62 9.89
CA SER A 193 0.06 -20.59 10.63
C SER A 193 0.99 -19.50 10.11
N ILE A 194 1.11 -19.38 8.78
CA ILE A 194 1.92 -18.32 8.16
C ILE A 194 1.36 -16.95 8.54
N PHE A 195 0.06 -16.74 8.41
CA PHE A 195 -0.58 -15.48 8.80
C PHE A 195 -0.34 -15.13 10.27
N LYS A 196 -0.48 -16.10 11.18
CA LYS A 196 -0.25 -15.89 12.60
C LYS A 196 1.18 -15.41 12.87
N ASN A 197 2.16 -16.02 12.22
CA ASN A 197 3.56 -15.59 12.32
C ASN A 197 3.75 -14.15 11.83
N PHE A 198 3.16 -13.82 10.69
CA PHE A 198 3.22 -12.46 10.14
C PHE A 198 2.54 -11.43 11.04
N LYS A 199 1.37 -11.78 11.60
CA LYS A 199 0.64 -10.90 12.49
C LYS A 199 1.43 -10.61 13.77
N GLU A 200 2.06 -11.63 14.33
CA GLU A 200 2.93 -11.51 15.51
C GLU A 200 4.20 -10.71 15.19
N TYR A 201 4.66 -10.76 13.94
CA TYR A 201 5.91 -10.13 13.50
C TYR A 201 5.75 -8.68 13.07
N LEU A 202 4.75 -8.37 12.22
CA LEU A 202 4.60 -7.04 11.62
C LEU A 202 3.76 -6.09 12.47
N TYR A 203 2.56 -6.49 12.86
CA TYR A 203 1.71 -5.80 13.85
C TYR A 203 0.42 -6.58 14.15
N GLU A 204 -0.09 -6.46 15.38
CA GLU A 204 -1.27 -7.21 15.85
C GLU A 204 -2.55 -6.96 15.04
N GLU A 205 -2.68 -5.82 14.39
CA GLU A 205 -3.87 -5.41 13.65
C GLU A 205 -3.83 -5.75 12.16
N LEU A 206 -2.83 -6.55 11.71
CA LEU A 206 -2.74 -7.00 10.33
C LEU A 206 -4.00 -7.76 9.93
N SER A 207 -4.76 -7.22 8.96
CA SER A 207 -5.91 -7.92 8.42
C SER A 207 -5.46 -9.10 7.57
N PHE A 208 -6.30 -10.14 7.46
CA PHE A 208 -5.97 -11.29 6.62
C PHE A 208 -5.91 -10.90 5.13
N GLU A 209 -6.71 -9.93 4.72
CA GLU A 209 -6.70 -9.41 3.34
C GLU A 209 -5.38 -8.69 3.02
N ASP A 210 -4.92 -7.79 3.91
CA ASP A 210 -3.63 -7.11 3.74
C ASP A 210 -2.44 -8.06 3.78
N PHE A 211 -2.51 -9.08 4.62
CA PHE A 211 -1.53 -10.17 4.64
C PHE A 211 -1.50 -10.91 3.32
N SER A 212 -2.65 -11.39 2.84
CA SER A 212 -2.74 -12.17 1.59
C SER A 212 -2.24 -11.38 0.40
N ASP A 213 -2.52 -10.08 0.38
CA ASP A 213 -2.06 -9.14 -0.62
C ASP A 213 -0.52 -9.01 -0.63
N ALA A 214 0.05 -8.64 0.51
CA ALA A 214 1.50 -8.48 0.65
C ALA A 214 2.26 -9.79 0.40
N PHE A 215 1.69 -10.90 0.85
CA PHE A 215 2.32 -12.21 0.77
C PHE A 215 2.32 -12.75 -0.67
N ALA A 216 1.21 -12.66 -1.41
CA ALA A 216 1.15 -13.07 -2.81
C ALA A 216 2.15 -12.28 -3.67
N GLN A 217 2.24 -10.97 -3.49
CA GLN A 217 3.23 -10.15 -4.17
C GLN A 217 4.65 -10.60 -3.83
N THR A 218 4.94 -10.83 -2.55
CA THR A 218 6.28 -11.23 -2.09
C THR A 218 6.71 -12.56 -2.69
N LEU A 219 5.81 -13.55 -2.73
CA LEU A 219 6.10 -14.85 -3.34
C LEU A 219 6.44 -14.70 -4.82
N THR A 220 5.66 -13.90 -5.56
CA THR A 220 5.92 -13.62 -6.97
C THR A 220 7.26 -12.92 -7.17
N TYR A 221 7.57 -11.91 -6.35
CA TYR A 221 8.87 -11.23 -6.41
C TYR A 221 10.04 -12.13 -6.02
N SER A 222 9.84 -13.06 -5.09
CA SER A 222 10.89 -14.04 -4.74
C SER A 222 11.29 -14.90 -5.95
N LEU A 223 10.30 -15.37 -6.71
CA LEU A 223 10.52 -16.12 -7.94
C LEU A 223 11.18 -15.26 -9.03
N PHE A 224 10.75 -14.02 -9.17
CA PHE A 224 11.36 -13.06 -10.11
C PHE A 224 12.82 -12.76 -9.76
N ILE A 225 13.15 -12.49 -8.50
CA ILE A 225 14.52 -12.23 -8.04
C ILE A 225 15.40 -13.47 -8.26
N ALA A 226 14.88 -14.67 -7.99
CA ALA A 226 15.61 -15.90 -8.24
C ALA A 226 15.99 -16.02 -9.73
N LYS A 227 15.05 -15.73 -10.63
CA LYS A 227 15.26 -15.77 -12.07
C LYS A 227 16.21 -14.67 -12.59
N LEU A 228 16.12 -13.45 -12.04
CA LEU A 228 17.07 -12.37 -12.37
C LEU A 228 18.52 -12.72 -12.04
N ASN A 229 18.75 -13.46 -10.96
CA ASN A 229 20.10 -13.89 -10.57
C ASN A 229 20.60 -15.09 -11.38
N HIS A 230 19.69 -15.90 -11.91
CA HIS A 230 19.96 -17.10 -12.69
C HIS A 230 19.14 -17.10 -13.99
N PRO A 231 19.40 -16.16 -14.92
CA PRO A 231 18.55 -15.93 -16.10
C PRO A 231 18.43 -17.16 -17.02
N PHE A 232 19.48 -17.98 -17.10
CA PHE A 232 19.52 -19.17 -17.96
C PHE A 232 19.08 -20.46 -17.27
N GLU A 233 18.96 -20.46 -15.94
CA GLU A 233 18.54 -21.63 -15.18
C GLU A 233 17.02 -21.70 -15.08
N LYS A 234 16.49 -22.92 -15.05
CA LYS A 234 15.09 -23.13 -14.71
C LYS A 234 14.90 -22.96 -13.21
N ILE A 235 14.01 -22.05 -12.83
CA ILE A 235 13.60 -21.84 -11.45
C ILE A 235 12.41 -22.74 -11.15
N ASP A 236 12.49 -23.47 -10.04
CA ASP A 236 11.42 -24.29 -9.49
C ASP A 236 11.35 -24.12 -7.97
N LEU A 237 10.40 -24.79 -7.32
CA LEU A 237 10.20 -24.69 -5.89
C LEU A 237 11.35 -25.30 -5.07
N ASP A 238 12.19 -26.16 -5.68
CA ASP A 238 13.32 -26.79 -5.00
C ASP A 238 14.55 -25.88 -4.98
N ASN A 239 14.80 -25.16 -6.06
CA ASN A 239 16.00 -24.33 -6.21
C ASN A 239 15.76 -22.82 -5.95
N VAL A 240 14.52 -22.34 -5.89
CA VAL A 240 14.21 -20.89 -5.73
C VAL A 240 14.97 -20.26 -4.57
N ARG A 241 15.00 -20.89 -3.38
CA ARG A 241 15.71 -20.37 -2.23
C ARG A 241 17.21 -20.22 -2.48
N SER A 242 17.83 -21.22 -3.10
CA SER A 242 19.27 -21.18 -3.39
C SER A 242 19.62 -20.18 -4.48
N SER A 243 18.67 -19.87 -5.37
CA SER A 243 18.83 -18.91 -6.47
C SER A 243 18.64 -17.45 -6.04
N ILE A 244 18.15 -17.18 -4.81
CA ILE A 244 18.10 -15.84 -4.24
C ILE A 244 19.39 -15.56 -3.49
N PRO A 245 20.08 -14.40 -3.72
CA PRO A 245 21.30 -14.05 -3.04
C PRO A 245 21.20 -14.07 -1.50
N LYS A 246 22.26 -14.47 -0.78
CA LYS A 246 22.25 -14.63 0.68
C LYS A 246 21.97 -13.33 1.44
N ASN A 247 22.34 -12.20 0.87
CA ASN A 247 22.06 -10.87 1.44
C ASN A 247 20.58 -10.45 1.37
N PHE A 248 19.73 -11.18 0.62
CA PHE A 248 18.27 -11.03 0.61
C PHE A 248 17.62 -12.00 1.62
N ALA A 249 18.07 -11.96 2.87
CA ALA A 249 17.74 -12.98 3.86
C ALA A 249 16.23 -13.16 4.09
N VAL A 250 15.45 -12.07 4.22
CA VAL A 250 14.00 -12.11 4.41
C VAL A 250 13.32 -12.75 3.19
N ILE A 251 13.72 -12.36 1.98
CA ILE A 251 13.13 -12.89 0.73
C ILE A 251 13.40 -14.39 0.58
N ARG A 252 14.57 -14.85 0.99
CA ARG A 252 14.92 -16.28 1.02
C ARG A 252 14.02 -17.08 1.96
N GLU A 253 13.74 -16.54 3.15
CA GLU A 253 12.80 -17.18 4.08
C GLU A 253 11.37 -17.17 3.55
N MET A 254 10.97 -16.12 2.82
CA MET A 254 9.67 -16.10 2.14
C MET A 254 9.56 -17.21 1.09
N ALA A 255 10.64 -17.48 0.36
CA ALA A 255 10.67 -18.56 -0.63
C ALA A 255 10.40 -19.95 -0.02
N ASP A 256 10.72 -20.18 1.25
CA ASP A 256 10.43 -21.45 1.93
C ASP A 256 8.93 -21.72 2.11
N PHE A 257 8.12 -20.65 2.16
CA PHE A 257 6.67 -20.81 2.21
C PHE A 257 6.06 -21.32 0.91
N LEU A 258 6.74 -21.13 -0.24
CA LEU A 258 6.28 -21.64 -1.54
C LEU A 258 6.10 -23.16 -1.50
N LYS A 259 7.05 -23.90 -0.91
CA LYS A 259 6.96 -25.37 -0.77
C LYS A 259 5.79 -25.80 0.11
N LYS A 260 5.48 -25.04 1.17
CA LYS A 260 4.35 -25.35 2.05
C LYS A 260 3.03 -25.12 1.35
N LEU A 261 2.93 -24.09 0.55
CA LEU A 261 1.73 -23.73 -0.18
C LEU A 261 1.48 -24.65 -1.39
N ASP A 262 2.52 -25.30 -1.91
CA ASP A 262 2.42 -26.27 -3.03
C ASP A 262 1.59 -27.52 -2.66
N GLU A 263 1.37 -27.79 -1.38
CA GLU A 263 0.49 -28.86 -0.92
C GLU A 263 -1.00 -28.54 -1.12
N ILE A 264 -1.35 -27.24 -1.28
CA ILE A 264 -2.72 -26.78 -1.53
C ILE A 264 -2.92 -26.69 -3.04
N LYS A 265 -3.68 -27.61 -3.62
CA LYS A 265 -3.84 -27.74 -5.08
C LYS A 265 -4.24 -26.46 -5.80
N GLU A 266 -5.15 -25.69 -5.22
CA GLU A 266 -5.64 -24.43 -5.78
C GLU A 266 -4.58 -23.34 -5.78
N ILE A 267 -3.65 -23.38 -4.87
CA ILE A 267 -2.49 -22.48 -4.82
C ILE A 267 -1.40 -23.01 -5.73
N GLN A 268 -1.16 -24.32 -5.72
CA GLN A 268 -0.14 -25.00 -6.52
C GLN A 268 -0.23 -24.64 -8.00
N TRP A 269 -1.42 -24.69 -8.59
CA TRP A 269 -1.54 -24.40 -10.02
C TRP A 269 -1.24 -22.93 -10.34
N LEU A 270 -1.58 -21.97 -9.46
CA LEU A 270 -1.23 -20.56 -9.63
C LEU A 270 0.29 -20.33 -9.50
N LEU A 271 0.94 -21.01 -8.56
CA LEU A 271 2.40 -21.00 -8.45
C LEU A 271 3.05 -21.57 -9.72
N ASN A 272 2.48 -22.62 -10.29
CA ASN A 272 2.94 -23.21 -11.56
C ASN A 272 2.73 -22.26 -12.74
N GLU A 273 1.66 -21.45 -12.77
CA GLU A 273 1.48 -20.42 -13.80
C GLU A 273 2.55 -19.32 -13.68
N ILE A 274 2.82 -18.84 -12.45
CA ILE A 274 3.88 -17.85 -12.22
C ILE A 274 5.25 -18.41 -12.63
N LEU A 275 5.57 -19.64 -12.21
CA LEU A 275 6.82 -20.33 -12.58
C LEU A 275 6.94 -20.53 -14.10
N SER A 276 5.84 -20.89 -14.75
CA SER A 276 5.79 -21.05 -16.20
C SER A 276 6.13 -19.72 -16.89
N LEU A 277 5.47 -18.62 -16.50
CA LEU A 277 5.77 -17.29 -17.03
C LEU A 277 7.25 -16.93 -16.85
N ILE A 278 7.75 -17.01 -15.63
CA ILE A 278 9.12 -16.63 -15.27
C ILE A 278 10.17 -17.43 -16.03
N ASN A 279 9.90 -18.72 -16.28
CA ASN A 279 10.86 -19.61 -16.96
C ASN A 279 10.84 -19.52 -18.49
N HIS A 280 9.78 -18.96 -19.08
CA HIS A 280 9.63 -18.87 -20.53
C HIS A 280 9.78 -17.45 -21.08
N VAL A 281 9.91 -16.44 -20.21
CA VAL A 281 10.22 -15.08 -20.64
C VAL A 281 11.69 -14.98 -21.10
N ASP A 282 11.93 -14.17 -22.10
CA ASP A 282 13.30 -13.81 -22.51
C ASP A 282 13.92 -12.86 -21.49
N MET A 283 14.59 -13.43 -20.47
CA MET A 283 15.19 -12.67 -19.39
C MET A 283 16.32 -11.76 -19.84
N ASP A 284 17.03 -12.10 -20.91
CA ASP A 284 18.08 -11.24 -21.45
C ASP A 284 17.49 -9.94 -22.03
N SER A 285 16.40 -10.06 -22.77
CA SER A 285 15.65 -8.90 -23.27
C SER A 285 15.07 -8.08 -22.12
N ILE A 286 14.50 -8.72 -21.09
CA ILE A 286 13.96 -8.04 -19.90
C ILE A 286 15.07 -7.31 -19.14
N ILE A 287 16.21 -7.97 -18.87
CA ILE A 287 17.35 -7.36 -18.16
C ILE A 287 17.91 -6.18 -18.96
N LYS A 288 17.97 -6.30 -20.28
CA LYS A 288 18.42 -5.22 -21.15
C LYS A 288 17.46 -4.04 -21.12
N ASP A 289 16.16 -4.27 -21.26
CA ASP A 289 15.12 -3.26 -21.16
C ASP A 289 15.14 -2.57 -19.78
N LEU A 290 15.31 -3.36 -18.70
CA LEU A 290 15.50 -2.82 -17.37
C LEU A 290 16.76 -1.96 -17.22
N ASN A 291 17.87 -2.31 -17.85
CA ASN A 291 19.14 -1.57 -17.74
C ASN A 291 19.16 -0.28 -18.58
N ASP A 292 18.31 -0.18 -19.59
CA ASP A 292 18.17 1.04 -20.43
C ASP A 292 17.34 2.11 -19.71
N ASP A 293 16.62 1.79 -18.63
CA ASP A 293 15.86 2.71 -17.80
C ASP A 293 16.70 3.26 -16.64
N LYS A 294 16.37 4.48 -16.20
CA LYS A 294 17.05 5.13 -15.06
C LYS A 294 16.69 4.53 -13.71
N ASP A 295 15.49 3.96 -13.59
CA ASP A 295 14.98 3.32 -12.38
C ASP A 295 14.11 2.09 -12.73
N PRO A 296 14.72 1.05 -13.28
CA PRO A 296 14.05 -0.03 -13.97
C PRO A 296 13.11 -0.86 -13.09
N TYR A 297 13.57 -1.17 -11.88
CA TYR A 297 12.80 -2.03 -10.98
C TYR A 297 11.61 -1.30 -10.39
N LEU A 298 11.69 0.02 -10.29
CA LEU A 298 10.59 0.86 -9.89
C LEU A 298 9.49 0.88 -10.94
N HIS A 299 9.83 1.14 -12.21
CA HIS A 299 8.87 1.15 -13.31
C HIS A 299 8.22 -0.22 -13.50
N PHE A 300 8.98 -1.29 -13.31
CA PHE A 300 8.45 -2.65 -13.28
C PHE A 300 7.41 -2.81 -12.14
N TYR A 301 7.75 -2.39 -10.92
CA TYR A 301 6.87 -2.46 -9.78
C TYR A 301 5.60 -1.62 -9.93
N GLU A 302 5.71 -0.40 -10.43
CA GLU A 302 4.57 0.47 -10.69
C GLU A 302 3.62 -0.08 -11.74
N THR A 303 4.17 -0.62 -12.83
CA THR A 303 3.39 -1.28 -13.87
C THR A 303 2.67 -2.50 -13.32
N PHE A 304 3.39 -3.32 -12.55
CA PHE A 304 2.82 -4.47 -11.86
C PHE A 304 1.67 -4.06 -10.94
N LEU A 305 1.86 -3.10 -10.04
CA LEU A 305 0.80 -2.63 -9.13
C LEU A 305 -0.39 -2.02 -9.85
N SER A 306 -0.14 -1.28 -10.92
CA SER A 306 -1.21 -0.67 -11.72
C SER A 306 -2.11 -1.71 -12.38
N ALA A 307 -1.54 -2.83 -12.82
CA ALA A 307 -2.28 -3.95 -13.38
C ALA A 307 -2.87 -4.89 -12.30
N TYR A 308 -2.18 -5.04 -11.18
CA TYR A 308 -2.56 -5.92 -10.07
C TYR A 308 -3.78 -5.40 -9.30
N ASP A 309 -3.73 -4.17 -8.79
CA ASP A 309 -4.83 -3.51 -8.10
C ASP A 309 -4.72 -1.97 -8.16
N PRO A 310 -5.36 -1.33 -9.14
CA PRO A 310 -5.36 0.13 -9.27
C PRO A 310 -5.90 0.88 -8.04
N LYS A 311 -6.84 0.28 -7.30
CA LYS A 311 -7.48 0.89 -6.11
C LYS A 311 -6.61 0.78 -4.86
N LEU A 312 -5.81 -0.26 -4.75
CA LEU A 312 -4.90 -0.47 -3.63
C LEU A 312 -3.85 0.64 -3.55
N ARG A 313 -3.34 1.04 -4.71
CA ARG A 313 -2.41 2.15 -4.86
C ARG A 313 -2.96 3.45 -4.25
N GLU A 314 -4.22 3.75 -4.52
CA GLU A 314 -4.91 4.94 -4.00
C GLU A 314 -5.20 4.82 -2.48
N LYS A 315 -5.67 3.66 -2.04
CA LYS A 315 -6.07 3.40 -0.65
C LYS A 315 -4.89 3.44 0.34
N LYS A 316 -3.74 2.91 -0.05
CA LYS A 316 -2.54 2.83 0.82
C LYS A 316 -1.67 4.09 0.76
N GLY A 317 -1.99 5.07 -0.09
CA GLY A 317 -1.20 6.29 -0.24
C GLY A 317 0.24 6.03 -0.72
N VAL A 318 0.49 4.87 -1.32
CA VAL A 318 1.78 4.48 -1.87
C VAL A 318 1.93 5.12 -3.24
N TYR A 319 2.49 6.32 -3.25
CA TYR A 319 2.78 7.05 -4.48
C TYR A 319 4.27 7.09 -4.69
N TYR A 320 4.68 6.72 -5.90
CA TYR A 320 6.04 6.94 -6.33
C TYR A 320 6.42 8.41 -6.23
N THR A 321 7.57 8.68 -5.65
CA THR A 321 8.11 10.03 -5.57
C THR A 321 8.89 10.34 -6.86
N PRO A 322 8.46 11.32 -7.66
CA PRO A 322 9.14 11.66 -8.91
C PRO A 322 10.62 11.98 -8.72
N ASP A 323 11.45 11.55 -9.65
CA ASP A 323 12.90 11.69 -9.62
C ASP A 323 13.35 13.15 -9.36
N SER A 324 12.69 14.13 -9.98
CA SER A 324 12.99 15.55 -9.76
C SER A 324 12.76 15.99 -8.30
N VAL A 325 11.74 15.43 -7.62
CA VAL A 325 11.47 15.71 -6.20
C VAL A 325 12.55 15.12 -5.33
N VAL A 326 12.88 13.85 -5.54
CA VAL A 326 13.92 13.13 -4.78
C VAL A 326 15.26 13.83 -4.93
N LYS A 327 15.66 14.16 -6.16
CA LYS A 327 16.91 14.87 -6.45
C LYS A 327 16.97 16.23 -5.80
N PHE A 328 15.87 16.98 -5.87
CA PHE A 328 15.81 18.29 -5.22
C PHE A 328 16.03 18.17 -3.70
N ILE A 329 15.32 17.25 -3.04
CA ILE A 329 15.44 17.06 -1.57
C ILE A 329 16.85 16.60 -1.20
N ILE A 330 17.42 15.62 -1.90
CA ILE A 330 18.75 15.10 -1.60
C ILE A 330 19.84 16.16 -1.87
N ASN A 331 19.76 16.89 -2.96
CA ASN A 331 20.68 18.00 -3.25
C ASN A 331 20.58 19.12 -2.20
N ALA A 332 19.36 19.43 -1.76
CA ALA A 332 19.13 20.41 -0.71
C ALA A 332 19.72 19.96 0.64
N LEU A 333 19.53 18.70 1.03
CA LEU A 333 20.13 18.12 2.23
C LEU A 333 21.66 18.14 2.15
N ASP A 334 22.22 17.79 1.01
CA ASP A 334 23.68 17.85 0.75
C ASP A 334 24.23 19.28 0.91
N SER A 335 23.52 20.28 0.40
CA SER A 335 23.87 21.70 0.52
C SER A 335 23.77 22.19 1.98
N LEU A 336 22.71 21.81 2.69
CA LEU A 336 22.52 22.17 4.11
C LEU A 336 23.57 21.51 5.02
N LEU A 337 23.98 20.26 4.71
CA LEU A 337 25.09 19.63 5.40
C LEU A 337 26.38 20.44 5.27
N LYS A 338 26.75 20.83 4.05
CA LYS A 338 27.94 21.64 3.78
C LYS A 338 27.90 22.99 4.51
N THR A 339 26.72 23.57 4.61
CA THR A 339 26.56 24.91 5.17
C THR A 339 26.57 24.92 6.71
N HIS A 340 25.93 23.93 7.34
CA HIS A 340 25.64 23.97 8.78
C HIS A 340 26.42 22.96 9.63
N PHE A 341 27.05 21.94 9.01
CA PHE A 341 27.70 20.86 9.76
C PHE A 341 29.19 20.78 9.43
N LYS A 342 30.01 21.25 10.37
CA LYS A 342 31.49 21.26 10.21
C LYS A 342 32.08 19.88 9.97
N ASP A 343 31.45 18.85 10.50
CA ASP A 343 31.85 17.45 10.34
C ASP A 343 31.46 16.85 8.98
N ALA A 344 30.70 17.59 8.18
CA ALA A 344 30.25 17.20 6.84
C ALA A 344 30.59 18.26 5.76
N PRO A 345 31.85 18.73 5.65
CA PRO A 345 32.22 19.81 4.74
C PRO A 345 32.02 19.47 3.27
N LEU A 346 31.96 18.19 2.94
CA LEU A 346 31.70 17.67 1.60
C LEU A 346 30.24 17.21 1.41
N GLY A 347 29.34 17.56 2.33
CA GLY A 347 27.94 17.13 2.30
C GLY A 347 27.81 15.62 2.54
N LEU A 348 26.93 14.96 1.78
CA LEU A 348 26.72 13.50 1.84
C LEU A 348 28.00 12.69 1.53
N LYS A 349 28.92 13.23 0.73
CA LYS A 349 30.22 12.61 0.49
C LYS A 349 31.00 12.41 1.76
N SER A 350 30.83 13.27 2.78
CA SER A 350 31.49 13.11 4.07
C SER A 350 31.16 11.80 4.78
N ALA A 351 30.01 11.16 4.44
CA ALA A 351 29.65 9.85 4.93
C ALA A 351 30.63 8.74 4.50
N LEU A 352 31.42 8.94 3.46
CA LEU A 352 32.41 7.97 3.01
C LEU A 352 33.59 7.83 3.99
N ASP A 353 33.87 8.89 4.76
CA ASP A 353 35.03 8.99 5.62
C ASP A 353 34.65 9.28 7.09
N ASN A 354 33.38 9.55 7.40
CA ASN A 354 32.89 9.89 8.73
C ASN A 354 31.63 9.07 9.09
N GLU A 355 31.79 8.14 10.03
CA GLU A 355 30.71 7.25 10.49
C GLU A 355 29.55 7.96 11.22
N ASN A 356 29.71 9.22 11.59
CA ASN A 356 28.64 10.00 12.23
C ASN A 356 27.66 10.62 11.23
N ILE A 357 27.96 10.59 9.94
CA ILE A 357 27.07 11.08 8.89
C ILE A 357 26.13 9.95 8.48
N LYS A 358 25.05 9.76 9.23
CA LYS A 358 24.05 8.72 9.03
C LYS A 358 22.76 9.28 8.49
N LEU A 359 22.21 8.61 7.48
CA LEU A 359 20.94 8.96 6.84
C LEU A 359 19.91 7.85 7.05
N LEU A 360 18.69 8.23 7.38
CA LEU A 360 17.53 7.34 7.47
C LEU A 360 16.44 7.79 6.51
N ASP A 361 16.06 6.93 5.58
CA ASP A 361 14.80 7.01 4.88
C ASP A 361 13.74 6.26 5.70
N PHE A 362 12.82 7.00 6.31
CA PHE A 362 11.85 6.45 7.26
C PHE A 362 10.59 5.88 6.60
N ALA A 363 10.46 5.98 5.28
CA ALA A 363 9.39 5.42 4.45
C ALA A 363 9.98 5.04 3.07
N THR A 364 10.86 4.05 3.09
CA THR A 364 11.81 3.73 2.02
C THR A 364 11.15 3.41 0.68
N GLY A 365 9.97 2.77 0.70
CA GLY A 365 9.34 2.33 -0.53
C GLY A 365 10.29 1.45 -1.34
N THR A 366 10.47 1.79 -2.59
CA THR A 366 11.40 1.10 -3.50
C THR A 366 12.87 1.56 -3.39
N GLY A 367 13.18 2.39 -2.40
CA GLY A 367 14.54 2.83 -2.09
C GLY A 367 15.04 4.05 -2.87
N THR A 368 14.17 4.81 -3.51
CA THR A 368 14.56 5.90 -4.41
C THR A 368 15.36 7.01 -3.71
N PHE A 369 14.97 7.42 -2.49
CA PHE A 369 15.74 8.40 -1.71
C PHE A 369 17.12 7.87 -1.30
N LEU A 370 17.20 6.62 -0.88
CA LEU A 370 18.48 5.99 -0.53
C LEU A 370 19.39 5.86 -1.73
N LEU A 371 18.84 5.47 -2.88
CA LEU A 371 19.57 5.34 -4.14
C LEU A 371 20.17 6.68 -4.58
N GLU A 372 19.38 7.75 -4.53
CA GLU A 372 19.86 9.08 -4.89
C GLU A 372 20.89 9.62 -3.87
N ALA A 373 20.67 9.40 -2.56
CA ALA A 373 21.64 9.75 -1.53
C ALA A 373 22.96 9.00 -1.72
N PHE A 374 22.90 7.72 -2.07
CA PHE A 374 24.04 6.89 -2.41
C PHE A 374 24.80 7.43 -3.64
N ARG A 375 24.08 7.73 -4.73
CA ARG A 375 24.65 8.35 -5.93
C ARG A 375 25.31 9.69 -5.62
N LYS A 376 24.66 10.52 -4.80
CA LYS A 376 25.18 11.81 -4.36
C LYS A 376 26.44 11.70 -3.54
N ALA A 377 26.52 10.74 -2.63
CA ALA A 377 27.73 10.48 -1.87
C ALA A 377 28.93 10.08 -2.75
N LEU A 378 28.67 9.44 -3.90
CA LEU A 378 29.68 8.97 -4.85
C LEU A 378 30.00 9.92 -6.01
N GLU A 379 29.15 10.92 -6.27
CA GLU A 379 29.17 11.79 -7.46
C GLU A 379 30.54 12.46 -7.71
N THR A 380 31.24 12.86 -6.66
CA THR A 380 32.51 13.61 -6.75
C THR A 380 33.75 12.72 -6.88
N ARG A 381 33.57 11.44 -7.14
CA ARG A 381 34.68 10.49 -7.28
C ARG A 381 35.55 10.69 -8.52
N LYS A 382 35.11 11.51 -9.47
CA LYS A 382 35.83 11.81 -10.72
C LYS A 382 36.97 12.84 -10.55
N THR A 383 37.05 13.52 -9.41
CA THR A 383 38.13 14.45 -9.11
C THR A 383 39.16 13.80 -8.18
N SER A 384 40.45 14.00 -8.47
CA SER A 384 41.59 13.48 -7.73
C SER A 384 41.61 13.97 -6.26
N ASP A 385 40.99 13.23 -5.37
CA ASP A 385 40.97 13.56 -3.95
C ASP A 385 42.04 12.80 -3.23
N GLY A 386 42.93 13.54 -2.58
CA GLY A 386 43.99 13.04 -1.71
C GLY A 386 43.54 12.43 -0.38
N GLY A 387 42.34 11.79 -0.38
CA GLY A 387 41.84 11.11 0.82
C GLY A 387 42.61 9.80 1.13
N THR A 388 42.90 9.56 2.40
CA THR A 388 43.66 8.42 2.90
C THR A 388 42.83 7.13 2.97
N SER A 389 41.48 7.16 2.85
CA SER A 389 40.63 5.96 2.93
C SER A 389 40.69 5.10 1.67
N THR A 390 40.79 3.79 1.87
CA THR A 390 40.83 2.81 0.79
C THR A 390 39.45 2.69 0.10
N LYS A 391 39.41 2.14 -1.11
CA LYS A 391 38.15 1.84 -1.82
C LYS A 391 37.24 0.91 -1.02
N GLU A 392 37.84 0.00 -0.26
CA GLU A 392 37.15 -0.95 0.61
C GLU A 392 36.52 -0.27 1.83
N ASP A 393 37.22 0.69 2.46
CA ASP A 393 36.69 1.44 3.61
C ASP A 393 35.43 2.26 3.18
N LYS A 394 35.50 2.91 2.03
CA LYS A 394 34.37 3.65 1.45
C LYS A 394 33.17 2.76 1.19
N TYR A 395 33.39 1.57 0.67
CA TYR A 395 32.35 0.57 0.46
C TYR A 395 31.66 0.18 1.79
N GLN A 396 32.45 -0.15 2.83
CA GLN A 396 31.93 -0.57 4.12
C GLN A 396 31.19 0.56 4.86
N ASN A 397 31.66 1.79 4.73
CA ASN A 397 30.98 2.94 5.33
C ASN A 397 29.63 3.19 4.71
N LEU A 398 29.50 3.12 3.38
CA LEU A 398 28.18 3.26 2.72
C LEU A 398 27.18 2.20 3.18
N LEU A 399 27.61 0.95 3.35
CA LEU A 399 26.74 -0.12 3.85
C LEU A 399 26.22 0.13 5.27
N LYS A 400 26.96 0.87 6.10
CA LYS A 400 26.64 1.06 7.53
C LYS A 400 25.92 2.37 7.84
N GLN A 401 25.88 3.32 6.92
CA GLN A 401 25.44 4.69 7.22
C GLN A 401 24.11 5.08 6.57
N PHE A 402 23.63 4.31 5.58
CA PHE A 402 22.38 4.58 4.89
C PHE A 402 21.35 3.56 5.34
N TYR A 403 20.35 4.02 6.09
CA TYR A 403 19.30 3.20 6.68
C TYR A 403 17.97 3.42 5.95
N GLY A 404 17.17 2.36 5.83
CA GLY A 404 15.83 2.43 5.32
C GLY A 404 14.86 1.64 6.17
N PHE A 405 13.66 2.19 6.41
CA PHE A 405 12.55 1.49 7.03
C PHE A 405 11.43 1.29 6.03
N GLU A 406 11.04 0.06 5.82
CA GLU A 406 9.92 -0.31 4.98
C GLU A 406 9.13 -1.42 5.65
N TYR A 407 7.79 -1.31 5.64
CA TYR A 407 6.94 -2.31 6.28
C TYR A 407 6.31 -3.28 5.28
N LEU A 408 6.25 -2.92 3.99
CA LEU A 408 5.75 -3.76 2.92
C LEU A 408 6.91 -4.57 2.31
N ILE A 409 6.75 -5.89 2.26
CA ILE A 409 7.83 -6.79 1.83
C ILE A 409 8.17 -6.61 0.35
N ALA A 410 7.19 -6.34 -0.51
CA ALA A 410 7.44 -6.16 -1.94
C ALA A 410 8.29 -4.90 -2.23
N PRO A 411 7.94 -3.68 -1.76
CA PRO A 411 8.83 -2.53 -1.86
C PRO A 411 10.19 -2.73 -1.19
N TYR A 412 10.23 -3.37 -0.01
CA TYR A 412 11.47 -3.75 0.66
C TYR A 412 12.39 -4.57 -0.26
N ALA A 413 11.85 -5.59 -0.94
CA ALA A 413 12.59 -6.41 -1.87
C ALA A 413 13.14 -5.61 -3.06
N ILE A 414 12.34 -4.71 -3.61
CA ILE A 414 12.74 -3.81 -4.71
C ILE A 414 13.83 -2.84 -4.25
N ALA A 415 13.71 -2.27 -3.05
CA ALA A 415 14.73 -1.38 -2.50
C ALA A 415 16.09 -2.09 -2.37
N HIS A 416 16.10 -3.32 -1.86
CA HIS A 416 17.31 -4.14 -1.82
C HIS A 416 17.88 -4.39 -3.22
N LEU A 417 17.03 -4.67 -4.21
CA LEU A 417 17.46 -4.92 -5.58
C LEU A 417 18.08 -3.66 -6.21
N ASN A 418 17.41 -2.51 -6.11
CA ASN A 418 17.86 -1.22 -6.62
C ASN A 418 19.24 -0.84 -6.05
N LEU A 419 19.38 -0.90 -4.72
CA LEU A 419 20.66 -0.55 -4.09
C LEU A 419 21.75 -1.58 -4.40
N SER A 420 21.44 -2.87 -4.43
CA SER A 420 22.41 -3.92 -4.79
C SER A 420 22.94 -3.73 -6.21
N GLN A 421 22.06 -3.37 -7.16
CA GLN A 421 22.46 -3.08 -8.53
C GLN A 421 23.35 -1.84 -8.60
N ALA A 422 23.00 -0.76 -7.90
CA ALA A 422 23.79 0.46 -7.85
C ALA A 422 25.20 0.19 -7.25
N PHE A 423 25.30 -0.64 -6.21
CA PHE A 423 26.58 -1.10 -5.70
C PHE A 423 27.40 -1.86 -6.73
N LYS A 424 26.76 -2.81 -7.46
CA LYS A 424 27.41 -3.58 -8.51
C LYS A 424 27.95 -2.69 -9.63
N GLU A 425 27.18 -1.71 -10.04
CA GLU A 425 27.55 -0.76 -11.11
C GLU A 425 28.73 0.12 -10.68
N GLU A 426 28.71 0.65 -9.47
CA GLU A 426 29.74 1.56 -8.98
C GLU A 426 31.05 0.82 -8.64
N PHE A 427 30.95 -0.27 -7.89
CA PHE A 427 32.13 -0.98 -7.42
C PHE A 427 32.60 -2.09 -8.38
N LYS A 428 31.84 -2.35 -9.47
CA LYS A 428 32.11 -3.43 -10.45
C LYS A 428 32.19 -4.83 -9.81
N LYS A 429 31.53 -4.99 -8.68
CA LYS A 429 31.46 -6.23 -7.91
C LYS A 429 30.08 -6.32 -7.24
N PRO A 430 29.44 -7.49 -7.21
CA PRO A 430 28.23 -7.66 -6.41
C PRO A 430 28.53 -7.49 -4.92
N LEU A 431 27.51 -7.25 -4.12
CA LEU A 431 27.60 -7.30 -2.66
C LEU A 431 28.16 -8.66 -2.23
N LYS A 432 29.09 -8.66 -1.27
CA LYS A 432 29.61 -9.91 -0.69
C LYS A 432 28.49 -10.63 0.06
N GLU A 433 28.55 -11.94 0.16
CA GLU A 433 27.51 -12.76 0.80
C GLU A 433 27.14 -12.33 2.24
N ASN A 434 28.11 -11.78 2.99
CA ASN A 434 27.93 -11.32 4.37
C ASN A 434 27.65 -9.82 4.48
N ASP A 435 27.66 -9.08 3.38
CA ASP A 435 27.35 -7.66 3.38
C ASP A 435 25.83 -7.48 3.33
N ALA A 436 25.29 -6.64 4.21
CA ALA A 436 23.88 -6.34 4.28
C ALA A 436 23.66 -4.83 4.11
N LEU A 437 22.76 -4.48 3.19
CA LEU A 437 22.16 -3.15 3.16
C LEU A 437 21.33 -2.94 4.43
N GLN A 438 21.39 -1.75 5.00
CA GLN A 438 20.64 -1.41 6.22
C GLN A 438 19.18 -1.01 5.89
N ILE A 439 18.55 -1.75 4.99
CA ILE A 439 17.11 -1.64 4.73
C ILE A 439 16.42 -2.67 5.62
N ILE A 440 15.59 -2.21 6.53
CA ILE A 440 15.01 -3.04 7.59
C ILE A 440 13.51 -3.15 7.37
N LEU A 441 13.01 -4.38 7.40
CA LEU A 441 11.58 -4.64 7.33
C LEU A 441 10.94 -4.32 8.68
N THR A 442 10.34 -3.12 8.78
CA THR A 442 9.74 -2.65 10.03
C THR A 442 8.71 -1.55 9.78
N ASN A 443 7.72 -1.45 10.64
CA ASN A 443 6.89 -0.25 10.71
C ASN A 443 7.64 0.83 11.52
N THR A 444 7.90 1.98 10.91
CA THR A 444 8.62 3.11 11.53
C THR A 444 7.99 3.56 12.86
N LEU A 445 6.65 3.51 12.96
CA LEU A 445 5.89 4.01 14.10
C LEU A 445 5.80 3.02 15.28
N ILE A 446 6.22 1.77 15.13
CA ILE A 446 6.28 0.83 16.25
C ILE A 446 7.43 1.21 17.18
N GLN A 447 7.11 1.42 18.46
CA GLN A 447 8.09 1.78 19.48
C GLN A 447 8.99 0.59 19.84
N PRO A 448 10.28 0.80 20.16
CA PRO A 448 11.18 -0.26 20.58
C PRO A 448 10.71 -1.08 21.79
N SER A 449 9.94 -0.47 22.69
CA SER A 449 9.37 -1.13 23.86
C SER A 449 8.23 -2.10 23.55
N GLU A 450 7.54 -1.90 22.43
CA GLU A 450 6.42 -2.73 21.99
C GLU A 450 6.90 -4.04 21.34
N ILE A 451 8.13 -4.05 20.83
CA ILE A 451 8.71 -5.17 20.09
C ILE A 451 9.29 -6.25 21.04
N ALA A 452 9.62 -5.91 22.29
CA ALA A 452 10.37 -6.78 23.22
C ALA A 452 9.64 -8.04 23.71
N ALA A 453 8.36 -8.28 23.33
CA ALA A 453 7.52 -9.34 23.90
C ALA A 453 7.40 -10.61 23.05
N HIS A 454 8.00 -10.68 21.87
CA HIS A 454 7.72 -11.78 20.93
C HIS A 454 8.76 -12.90 21.05
N ARG A 455 8.41 -13.98 21.74
CA ARG A 455 9.18 -15.23 21.78
C ARG A 455 8.59 -16.23 20.79
N GLY A 456 9.43 -16.83 19.95
CA GLY A 456 9.03 -17.92 19.03
C GLY A 456 9.00 -17.55 17.56
N LEU A 457 9.56 -16.38 17.18
CA LEU A 457 9.70 -15.97 15.78
C LEU A 457 10.79 -16.78 15.06
N GLN A 458 10.67 -16.87 13.74
CA GLN A 458 11.77 -17.36 12.92
C GLN A 458 13.01 -16.47 13.13
N PRO A 459 14.22 -17.03 13.18
CA PRO A 459 15.46 -16.29 13.54
C PRO A 459 15.71 -15.04 12.69
N ILE A 460 15.31 -15.05 11.42
CA ILE A 460 15.51 -13.92 10.51
C ILE A 460 14.66 -12.70 10.90
N PHE A 461 13.41 -12.92 11.23
CA PHE A 461 12.51 -11.85 11.64
C PHE A 461 12.90 -11.27 13.01
N GLU A 462 13.39 -12.12 13.91
CA GLU A 462 13.96 -11.66 15.18
C GLU A 462 15.19 -10.76 14.95
N LYS A 463 16.02 -11.09 13.95
CA LYS A 463 17.17 -10.27 13.55
C LYS A 463 16.72 -8.90 13.01
N GLU A 464 15.76 -8.86 12.09
CA GLU A 464 15.18 -7.60 11.55
C GLU A 464 14.61 -6.72 12.67
N LEU A 465 13.84 -7.30 13.60
CA LEU A 465 13.29 -6.59 14.75
C LEU A 465 14.39 -6.00 15.65
N LYS A 466 15.43 -6.78 15.97
CA LYS A 466 16.57 -6.31 16.78
C LYS A 466 17.31 -5.16 16.07
N SER A 467 17.50 -5.27 14.76
CA SER A 467 18.13 -4.22 13.96
C SER A 467 17.28 -2.95 13.95
N ALA A 468 15.95 -3.08 13.76
CA ALA A 468 15.04 -1.94 13.84
C ALA A 468 15.08 -1.27 15.22
N GLN A 469 15.09 -2.04 16.31
CA GLN A 469 15.19 -1.51 17.68
C GLN A 469 16.48 -0.73 17.89
N GLU A 470 17.61 -1.30 17.45
CA GLU A 470 18.92 -0.68 17.59
C GLU A 470 18.95 0.67 16.88
N ILE A 471 18.47 0.73 15.61
CA ILE A 471 18.43 1.97 14.85
C ILE A 471 17.48 2.99 15.47
N LYS A 472 16.30 2.55 15.88
CA LYS A 472 15.31 3.44 16.49
C LYS A 472 15.75 3.99 17.84
N LYS A 473 16.49 3.22 18.64
CA LYS A 473 16.87 3.57 20.02
C LYS A 473 18.25 4.19 20.10
N ASN A 474 19.24 3.55 19.48
CA ASN A 474 20.66 3.81 19.78
C ASN A 474 21.38 4.55 18.65
N GLU A 475 20.96 4.37 17.37
CA GLU A 475 21.65 5.01 16.28
C GLU A 475 21.40 6.53 16.24
N LYS A 476 22.52 7.25 16.15
CA LYS A 476 22.55 8.71 16.04
C LYS A 476 22.34 9.12 14.58
N ILE A 477 21.10 9.22 14.16
CA ILE A 477 20.73 9.59 12.79
C ILE A 477 20.79 11.10 12.64
N LEU A 478 21.69 11.58 11.79
CA LEU A 478 21.87 13.01 11.53
C LEU A 478 20.91 13.55 10.47
N ILE A 479 20.59 12.71 9.49
CA ILE A 479 19.76 13.10 8.34
C ILE A 479 18.57 12.15 8.26
N ILE A 480 17.36 12.71 8.23
CA ILE A 480 16.13 11.95 8.00
C ILE A 480 15.48 12.45 6.72
N THR A 481 15.00 11.54 5.90
CA THR A 481 14.33 11.84 4.64
C THR A 481 13.22 10.84 4.33
N GLY A 482 12.42 11.11 3.32
CA GLY A 482 11.42 10.20 2.79
C GLY A 482 10.12 10.88 2.35
N ASN A 483 9.20 10.06 1.86
CA ASN A 483 7.83 10.44 1.52
C ASN A 483 6.86 9.59 2.36
N PRO A 484 6.43 10.07 3.55
CA PRO A 484 5.54 9.30 4.41
C PRO A 484 4.14 9.14 3.78
N PRO A 485 3.37 8.12 4.14
CA PRO A 485 2.01 7.95 3.66
C PRO A 485 1.09 9.07 4.17
N TYR A 486 0.20 9.59 3.29
CA TYR A 486 -0.81 10.60 3.64
C TYR A 486 -2.12 10.32 2.90
N SER A 487 -3.04 9.68 3.59
CA SER A 487 -4.34 9.26 3.05
C SER A 487 -5.53 10.01 3.65
N GLY A 488 -5.30 10.86 4.66
CA GLY A 488 -6.35 11.55 5.43
C GLY A 488 -7.09 10.64 6.42
N ALA A 489 -6.69 9.36 6.49
CA ALA A 489 -7.10 8.40 7.51
C ALA A 489 -5.87 7.56 7.87
N SER A 490 -5.60 7.41 9.17
CA SER A 490 -4.44 6.64 9.62
C SER A 490 -4.63 5.15 9.32
N SER A 491 -3.65 4.52 8.70
CA SER A 491 -3.52 3.05 8.64
C SER A 491 -2.73 2.50 9.84
N ASN A 492 -2.24 3.38 10.71
CA ASN A 492 -1.48 3.09 11.92
C ASN A 492 -2.27 3.57 13.16
N GLU A 493 -3.54 3.17 13.29
CA GLU A 493 -4.38 3.53 14.44
C GLU A 493 -3.71 3.05 15.74
N GLY A 494 -3.74 3.91 16.77
CA GLY A 494 -3.11 3.62 18.07
C GLY A 494 -1.60 3.86 18.12
N LEU A 495 -0.86 3.64 17.03
CA LEU A 495 0.59 3.83 17.01
C LEU A 495 0.96 5.31 17.01
N PHE A 496 1.92 5.70 17.84
CA PHE A 496 2.46 7.04 17.94
C PHE A 496 1.46 8.17 18.26
N GLU A 497 0.20 7.82 18.52
CA GLU A 497 -0.86 8.81 18.81
C GLU A 497 -0.61 9.59 20.09
N TRP A 498 -0.01 8.94 21.09
CA TRP A 498 0.29 9.57 22.34
C TRP A 498 1.33 10.69 22.18
N GLU A 499 2.41 10.43 21.46
CA GLU A 499 3.47 11.39 21.19
C GLU A 499 2.96 12.59 20.40
N VAL A 500 2.10 12.34 19.41
CA VAL A 500 1.45 13.40 18.62
C VAL A 500 0.54 14.25 19.52
N LYS A 501 -0.31 13.62 20.31
CA LYS A 501 -1.24 14.32 21.22
C LYS A 501 -0.49 15.11 22.31
N ALA A 502 0.54 14.52 22.88
CA ALA A 502 1.36 15.15 23.92
C ALA A 502 2.16 16.36 23.40
N THR A 503 2.62 16.30 22.15
CA THR A 503 3.50 17.35 21.60
C THR A 503 2.75 18.38 20.77
N TYR A 504 1.78 17.94 19.95
CA TYR A 504 1.12 18.79 18.96
C TYR A 504 -0.30 19.20 19.33
N GLY A 505 -0.90 18.58 20.33
CA GLY A 505 -2.31 18.72 20.64
C GLY A 505 -2.65 19.72 21.76
N ILE A 506 -1.65 20.31 22.43
CA ILE A 506 -1.84 21.06 23.66
C ILE A 506 -1.42 22.53 23.49
N GLU A 507 -2.27 23.43 24.00
CA GLU A 507 -1.93 24.86 24.09
C GLU A 507 -0.74 25.09 25.04
N PRO A 508 0.07 26.15 24.80
CA PRO A 508 1.33 26.38 25.50
C PRO A 508 1.26 26.36 27.02
N GLU A 509 0.24 27.00 27.58
CA GLU A 509 0.05 27.11 29.03
C GLU A 509 -0.21 25.76 29.71
N PHE A 510 -0.68 24.78 28.98
CA PHE A 510 -0.97 23.44 29.45
C PHE A 510 0.16 22.43 29.21
N GLN A 511 1.06 22.71 28.25
CA GLN A 511 2.17 21.83 27.93
C GLN A 511 3.07 21.56 29.12
N THR A 512 3.42 22.56 29.88
CA THR A 512 4.32 22.43 31.06
C THR A 512 3.70 21.54 32.13
N ILE A 513 2.41 21.73 32.43
CA ILE A 513 1.70 20.95 33.45
C ILE A 513 1.50 19.50 33.00
N GLU A 514 1.23 19.26 31.72
CA GLU A 514 1.02 17.89 31.19
C GLU A 514 2.32 17.17 30.87
N ILE A 515 3.39 17.85 30.48
CA ILE A 515 4.73 17.28 30.39
C ILE A 515 5.17 16.74 31.76
N GLU A 516 5.00 17.48 32.83
CA GLU A 516 5.29 17.00 34.19
C GLU A 516 4.41 15.81 34.59
N ARG A 517 3.12 15.82 34.24
CA ARG A 517 2.20 14.68 34.45
C ARG A 517 2.59 13.49 33.59
N ASN A 518 3.01 13.74 32.36
CA ASN A 518 3.39 12.68 31.40
C ASN A 518 4.72 12.02 31.76
N VAL A 519 5.70 12.74 32.25
CA VAL A 519 6.94 12.14 32.79
C VAL A 519 6.61 11.23 33.97
N LYS A 520 5.75 11.67 34.91
CA LYS A 520 5.27 10.83 36.01
C LYS A 520 4.42 9.66 35.54
N LEU A 521 3.74 9.79 34.43
CA LEU A 521 2.90 8.76 33.83
C LEU A 521 3.73 7.73 33.07
N THR A 522 4.74 8.17 32.32
CA THR A 522 5.72 7.30 31.65
C THR A 522 6.45 6.43 32.67
N ASP A 523 6.86 7.00 33.80
CA ASP A 523 7.43 6.26 34.92
C ASP A 523 6.45 5.23 35.50
N LYS A 524 5.19 5.57 35.58
CA LYS A 524 4.14 4.68 36.07
C LYS A 524 3.83 3.55 35.10
N ILE A 525 3.82 3.83 33.80
CA ILE A 525 3.69 2.87 32.73
C ILE A 525 4.92 1.97 32.69
N GLN A 526 6.13 2.52 32.77
CA GLN A 526 7.37 1.76 32.82
C GLN A 526 7.45 0.83 34.04
N LYS A 527 7.00 1.30 35.19
CA LYS A 527 6.87 0.46 36.40
C LYS A 527 5.83 -0.64 36.25
N LEU A 528 4.72 -0.38 35.59
CA LEU A 528 3.70 -1.40 35.25
C LEU A 528 4.23 -2.44 34.26
N LEU A 529 4.91 -2.02 33.20
CA LEU A 529 5.54 -2.90 32.22
C LEU A 529 6.63 -3.76 32.87
N ASN A 530 7.46 -3.17 33.70
CA ASN A 530 8.50 -3.89 34.46
C ASN A 530 7.89 -4.89 35.45
N ASN A 531 6.75 -4.58 36.08
CA ASN A 531 6.03 -5.54 36.94
C ASN A 531 5.39 -6.67 36.14
N ILE A 532 4.84 -6.41 34.99
CA ILE A 532 4.30 -7.44 34.09
C ILE A 532 5.44 -8.35 33.61
N GLN A 533 6.61 -7.81 33.30
CA GLN A 533 7.77 -8.55 32.88
C GLN A 533 8.34 -9.45 34.01
N LYS A 534 8.42 -8.94 35.25
CA LYS A 534 8.79 -9.74 36.42
C LYS A 534 7.80 -10.85 36.71
N GLN A 535 6.50 -10.62 36.53
CA GLN A 535 5.46 -11.65 36.69
C GLN A 535 5.49 -12.70 35.59
N LYS A 536 5.94 -12.35 34.37
CA LYS A 536 6.21 -13.31 33.28
C LYS A 536 7.42 -14.21 33.59
N GLU A 537 8.44 -13.65 34.18
CA GLU A 537 9.65 -14.38 34.55
C GLU A 537 9.43 -15.34 35.73
N SER A 538 8.44 -15.08 36.59
CA SER A 538 8.07 -15.93 37.74
C SER A 538 7.15 -17.11 37.39
N GLY A 539 6.78 -17.33 36.15
CA GLY A 539 6.12 -18.57 35.67
C GLY A 539 4.63 -18.77 36.04
N SER A 540 3.96 -17.80 36.60
CA SER A 540 2.57 -17.88 37.00
C SER A 540 1.58 -17.67 35.85
N LYS A 541 1.10 -18.75 35.24
CA LYS A 541 0.18 -18.74 34.07
C LYS A 541 -1.20 -18.11 34.32
N ASN A 542 -1.67 -18.03 35.57
CA ASN A 542 -3.00 -17.50 35.88
C ASN A 542 -3.03 -16.00 36.19
N ALA A 543 -1.93 -15.41 36.63
CA ALA A 543 -1.79 -13.96 36.84
C ALA A 543 -1.67 -13.18 35.52
N LEU A 544 -1.18 -13.80 34.44
CA LEU A 544 -0.98 -13.21 33.12
C LEU A 544 -2.28 -12.87 32.36
N LYS A 545 -3.37 -13.63 32.58
CA LYS A 545 -4.65 -13.39 31.87
C LYS A 545 -5.48 -12.24 32.44
N SER A 546 -5.37 -11.96 33.72
CA SER A 546 -6.10 -10.88 34.40
C SER A 546 -5.29 -9.59 34.41
N GLY A 547 -4.04 -9.63 34.82
CA GLY A 547 -3.21 -8.42 34.95
C GLY A 547 -2.86 -7.74 33.61
N SER A 548 -2.71 -8.50 32.52
CA SER A 548 -2.43 -7.91 31.19
C SER A 548 -3.68 -7.29 30.54
N LYS A 549 -4.88 -7.84 30.79
CA LYS A 549 -6.14 -7.24 30.33
C LYS A 549 -6.46 -5.95 31.08
N ASP A 550 -6.22 -5.92 32.39
CA ASP A 550 -6.45 -4.72 33.20
C ASP A 550 -5.38 -3.64 32.95
N ALA A 551 -4.14 -4.02 32.69
CA ALA A 551 -3.09 -3.07 32.27
C ALA A 551 -3.37 -2.49 30.88
N LEU A 552 -3.82 -3.30 29.91
CA LEU A 552 -4.26 -2.85 28.58
C LEU A 552 -5.52 -1.98 28.65
N LYS A 553 -6.47 -2.32 29.53
CA LYS A 553 -7.67 -1.52 29.75
C LYS A 553 -7.33 -0.20 30.44
N ASN A 554 -6.39 -0.20 31.36
CA ASN A 554 -5.88 1.01 32.00
C ASN A 554 -5.04 1.87 31.05
N LEU A 555 -4.24 1.27 30.17
CA LEU A 555 -3.55 1.97 29.07
C LEU A 555 -4.56 2.58 28.09
N LYS A 556 -5.58 1.85 27.65
CA LYS A 556 -6.67 2.37 26.81
C LYS A 556 -7.46 3.48 27.50
N ASN A 557 -7.73 3.37 28.78
CA ASN A 557 -8.39 4.42 29.56
C ASN A 557 -7.50 5.65 29.78
N LEU A 558 -6.19 5.47 29.87
CA LEU A 558 -5.21 6.55 29.88
C LEU A 558 -5.13 7.24 28.52
N HIS A 559 -5.06 6.50 27.43
CA HIS A 559 -5.14 7.05 26.07
C HIS A 559 -6.44 7.84 25.82
N SER A 560 -7.55 7.42 26.39
CA SER A 560 -8.83 8.14 26.27
C SER A 560 -8.90 9.43 27.10
N LYS A 561 -8.05 9.62 28.10
CA LYS A 561 -7.98 10.83 28.94
C LYS A 561 -7.22 11.98 28.27
N TYR A 562 -6.31 11.70 27.33
CA TYR A 562 -5.60 12.74 26.59
C TYR A 562 -6.43 13.16 25.38
N LYS A 563 -7.47 13.93 25.63
CA LYS A 563 -8.17 14.67 24.57
C LYS A 563 -7.29 15.85 24.19
N LEU A 564 -7.17 16.06 22.88
CA LEU A 564 -6.60 17.30 22.35
C LEU A 564 -7.44 18.46 22.89
N GLN A 565 -6.85 19.26 23.77
CA GLN A 565 -7.60 20.37 24.40
C GLN A 565 -7.91 21.40 23.32
N ASN A 566 -9.15 21.89 23.31
CA ASN A 566 -9.68 22.92 22.42
C ASN A 566 -9.71 22.53 20.93
N GLU A 567 -9.26 21.33 20.54
CA GLU A 567 -9.39 20.88 19.15
C GLU A 567 -10.69 20.10 18.95
N LYS A 568 -11.61 20.65 18.14
CA LYS A 568 -12.92 20.03 17.87
C LYS A 568 -12.83 18.88 16.87
N ASN A 569 -11.78 18.82 16.04
CA ASN A 569 -11.62 17.79 15.02
C ASN A 569 -10.16 17.26 14.96
N PRO A 570 -9.73 16.48 15.95
CA PRO A 570 -8.36 16.01 16.06
C PRO A 570 -7.97 14.95 15.00
N LYS A 571 -8.91 14.48 14.19
CA LYS A 571 -8.69 13.42 13.20
C LYS A 571 -7.49 13.69 12.28
N TRP A 572 -7.37 14.94 11.81
CA TRP A 572 -6.30 15.33 10.89
C TRP A 572 -4.91 15.34 11.53
N LEU A 573 -4.84 15.59 12.84
CA LEU A 573 -3.58 15.56 13.58
C LEU A 573 -3.03 14.14 13.73
N LEU A 574 -3.89 13.13 13.59
CA LEU A 574 -3.53 11.72 13.68
C LEU A 574 -3.29 11.07 12.30
N ASP A 575 -3.24 11.85 11.23
CA ASP A 575 -2.82 11.35 9.91
C ASP A 575 -1.37 10.83 9.98
N ASP A 576 -1.09 9.76 9.25
CA ASP A 576 0.19 9.06 9.35
C ASP A 576 1.38 9.97 9.08
N TYR A 577 1.33 10.88 8.09
CA TYR A 577 2.45 11.78 7.84
C TYR A 577 2.82 12.65 9.05
N VAL A 578 1.85 13.03 9.90
CA VAL A 578 2.07 13.78 11.14
C VAL A 578 2.82 12.92 12.16
N LYS A 579 2.47 11.63 12.26
CA LYS A 579 3.16 10.67 13.12
C LYS A 579 4.60 10.46 12.68
N PHE A 580 4.84 10.37 11.39
CA PHE A 580 6.19 10.27 10.81
C PHE A 580 7.01 11.56 11.05
N MET A 581 6.39 12.74 10.91
CA MET A 581 7.04 14.00 11.29
C MET A 581 7.44 14.01 12.77
N ARG A 582 6.58 13.53 13.66
CA ARG A 582 6.89 13.44 15.09
C ARG A 582 8.01 12.45 15.37
N PHE A 583 8.03 11.30 14.68
CA PHE A 583 9.15 10.36 14.77
C PHE A 583 10.48 11.01 14.39
N ALA A 584 10.52 11.70 13.25
CA ALA A 584 11.73 12.40 12.79
C ALA A 584 12.17 13.48 13.77
N GLN A 585 11.22 14.29 14.26
CA GLN A 585 11.48 15.31 15.27
C GLN A 585 12.07 14.71 16.55
N ASN A 586 11.51 13.59 17.07
CA ASN A 586 12.04 12.88 18.25
C ASN A 586 13.50 12.45 18.07
N LYS A 587 13.84 11.92 16.90
CA LYS A 587 15.22 11.48 16.60
C LYS A 587 16.19 12.66 16.60
N ILE A 588 15.81 13.77 15.97
CA ILE A 588 16.64 14.97 15.87
C ILE A 588 16.72 15.70 17.21
N GLU A 589 15.64 15.77 17.97
CA GLU A 589 15.63 16.33 19.34
C GLU A 589 16.58 15.55 20.25
N SER A 590 16.56 14.21 20.18
CA SER A 590 17.41 13.36 21.01
C SER A 590 18.90 13.47 20.66
N LEU A 591 19.23 13.72 19.39
CA LEU A 591 20.61 13.98 18.95
C LEU A 591 21.05 15.42 19.25
N GLY A 592 20.11 16.36 19.33
CA GLY A 592 20.36 17.77 19.58
C GLY A 592 20.67 18.60 18.32
N HIS A 593 20.94 17.98 17.18
CA HIS A 593 21.15 18.62 15.89
C HIS A 593 20.82 17.65 14.74
N GLY A 594 20.57 18.14 13.54
CA GLY A 594 20.31 17.29 12.37
C GLY A 594 19.46 17.95 11.29
N LEU A 595 19.19 17.19 10.26
CA LEU A 595 18.43 17.57 9.07
C LEU A 595 17.21 16.68 8.87
N PHE A 596 16.10 17.28 8.50
CA PHE A 596 14.91 16.55 8.10
C PHE A 596 14.38 17.10 6.78
N GLY A 597 14.50 16.32 5.70
CA GLY A 597 14.06 16.70 4.36
C GLY A 597 13.01 15.71 3.83
N PHE A 598 11.81 16.18 3.53
CA PHE A 598 10.71 15.30 3.15
C PHE A 598 9.67 16.01 2.28
N ILE A 599 8.85 15.21 1.61
CA ILE A 599 7.65 15.71 0.94
C ILE A 599 6.42 15.16 1.64
N SER A 600 5.38 15.97 1.81
CA SER A 600 4.12 15.55 2.43
C SER A 600 2.93 16.39 1.98
N ASN A 601 1.74 16.01 2.45
CA ASN A 601 0.54 16.82 2.40
C ASN A 601 0.82 18.20 3.02
N ASN A 602 0.44 19.28 2.31
CA ASN A 602 0.68 20.66 2.72
C ASN A 602 -0.35 21.22 3.71
N ALA A 603 -1.36 20.44 4.12
CA ALA A 603 -2.41 20.91 5.01
C ALA A 603 -1.89 21.41 6.38
N PHE A 604 -0.74 20.93 6.83
CA PHE A 604 -0.15 21.40 8.09
C PHE A 604 0.35 22.85 8.03
N LEU A 605 0.52 23.43 6.84
CA LEU A 605 1.02 24.78 6.67
C LEU A 605 0.00 25.85 7.13
N ASP A 606 -1.29 25.64 6.86
CA ASP A 606 -2.34 26.65 7.03
C ASP A 606 -3.54 26.22 7.89
N ASN A 607 -3.84 24.91 7.95
CA ASN A 607 -5.03 24.46 8.68
C ASN A 607 -4.89 24.69 10.19
N PRO A 608 -5.90 25.33 10.84
CA PRO A 608 -5.88 25.65 12.27
C PRO A 608 -5.63 24.46 13.21
N THR A 609 -6.07 23.26 12.82
CA THR A 609 -5.86 22.03 13.61
C THR A 609 -4.37 21.76 13.91
N PHE A 610 -3.47 22.19 13.02
CA PHE A 610 -2.03 21.94 13.16
C PHE A 610 -1.26 23.07 13.87
N ARG A 611 -1.92 24.03 14.54
CA ARG A 611 -1.23 25.14 15.21
C ARG A 611 -0.19 24.65 16.24
N GLY A 612 -0.53 23.62 17.04
CA GLY A 612 0.40 23.02 18.00
C GLY A 612 1.58 22.31 17.34
N LEU A 613 1.35 21.64 16.18
CA LEU A 613 2.42 21.05 15.38
C LEU A 613 3.37 22.14 14.88
N ARG A 614 2.83 23.19 14.23
CA ARG A 614 3.65 24.29 13.70
C ARG A 614 4.47 24.95 14.79
N ARG A 615 3.86 25.23 15.95
CA ARG A 615 4.58 25.75 17.11
C ARG A 615 5.74 24.83 17.51
N SER A 616 5.49 23.55 17.66
CA SER A 616 6.54 22.60 18.04
C SER A 616 7.68 22.52 17.03
N LEU A 617 7.38 22.62 15.72
CA LEU A 617 8.41 22.70 14.69
C LEU A 617 9.25 23.98 14.82
N LEU A 618 8.60 25.13 15.10
CA LEU A 618 9.28 26.40 15.31
C LEU A 618 10.14 26.39 16.58
N GLU A 619 9.74 25.70 17.63
CA GLU A 619 10.54 25.52 18.86
C GLU A 619 11.73 24.55 18.66
N CYS A 620 11.59 23.57 17.77
CA CYS A 620 12.60 22.53 17.55
C CYS A 620 13.69 22.96 16.59
N TYR A 621 13.33 23.58 15.45
CA TYR A 621 14.25 23.82 14.35
C TYR A 621 14.67 25.29 14.23
N ASP A 622 15.93 25.52 13.87
CA ASP A 622 16.51 26.84 13.68
C ASP A 622 16.22 27.41 12.29
N GLU A 623 16.16 26.56 11.26
CA GLU A 623 15.78 26.99 9.90
C GLU A 623 14.75 26.02 9.32
N LEU A 624 13.73 26.59 8.67
CA LEU A 624 12.71 25.85 7.92
C LEU A 624 12.69 26.37 6.49
N TYR A 625 12.78 25.49 5.51
CA TYR A 625 12.56 25.78 4.12
C TYR A 625 11.31 25.06 3.66
N ILE A 626 10.36 25.78 3.12
CA ILE A 626 9.04 25.29 2.72
C ILE A 626 8.81 25.66 1.26
N LEU A 627 8.86 24.67 0.40
CA LEU A 627 8.53 24.80 -1.01
C LEU A 627 7.13 24.22 -1.24
N ASN A 628 6.14 25.13 -1.30
CA ASN A 628 4.75 24.75 -1.46
C ASN A 628 4.46 24.47 -2.94
N LEU A 629 4.20 23.21 -3.26
CA LEU A 629 3.94 22.75 -4.62
C LEU A 629 2.45 22.74 -4.96
N HIS A 630 1.58 23.14 -4.06
CA HIS A 630 0.13 23.25 -4.29
C HIS A 630 -0.53 21.99 -4.87
N GLY A 631 -1.45 22.15 -5.81
CA GLY A 631 -2.12 21.07 -6.52
C GLY A 631 -3.31 20.47 -5.76
N ASN A 632 -3.95 21.24 -4.86
CA ASN A 632 -5.10 20.78 -4.10
C ASN A 632 -6.39 20.77 -4.97
N ALA A 633 -6.70 19.62 -5.54
CA ALA A 633 -7.89 19.47 -6.38
C ALA A 633 -9.21 19.62 -5.61
N ARG A 634 -9.23 19.39 -4.28
CA ARG A 634 -10.43 19.61 -3.44
C ARG A 634 -10.73 21.09 -3.25
N LYS A 635 -9.69 21.93 -3.15
CA LYS A 635 -9.81 23.39 -3.10
C LYS A 635 -10.00 24.01 -4.49
N LYS A 636 -9.86 23.22 -5.58
CA LYS A 636 -9.84 23.70 -6.97
C LYS A 636 -8.80 24.83 -7.14
N GLU A 637 -7.60 24.56 -6.63
CA GLU A 637 -6.53 25.56 -6.68
C GLU A 637 -6.24 26.00 -8.10
N GLU A 638 -6.00 27.31 -8.25
CA GLU A 638 -5.64 27.97 -9.49
C GLU A 638 -4.30 28.69 -9.30
N THR A 639 -3.59 28.85 -10.40
CA THR A 639 -2.40 29.69 -10.42
C THR A 639 -2.77 31.17 -10.16
N PRO A 640 -1.85 32.04 -9.77
CA PRO A 640 -2.13 33.49 -9.62
C PRO A 640 -2.72 34.14 -10.89
N GLN A 641 -2.53 33.52 -12.06
CA GLN A 641 -3.09 33.96 -13.34
C GLN A 641 -4.45 33.34 -13.67
N GLY A 642 -5.06 32.53 -12.76
CA GLY A 642 -6.36 31.91 -12.92
C GLY A 642 -6.36 30.62 -13.76
N ALA A 643 -5.19 30.05 -14.07
CA ALA A 643 -5.11 28.73 -14.69
C ALA A 643 -5.22 27.63 -13.65
N LYS A 644 -5.68 26.44 -14.06
CA LYS A 644 -5.74 25.28 -13.18
C LYS A 644 -4.34 24.90 -12.71
N ASP A 645 -4.18 24.78 -11.39
CA ASP A 645 -2.97 24.23 -10.77
C ASP A 645 -3.01 22.71 -10.67
N GLU A 646 -1.93 22.03 -11.07
CA GLU A 646 -1.88 20.58 -11.10
C GLU A 646 -1.01 20.02 -9.97
N ASN A 647 -1.48 18.93 -9.38
CA ASN A 647 -0.68 18.20 -8.40
C ASN A 647 0.46 17.44 -9.09
N ILE A 648 1.62 17.34 -8.43
CA ILE A 648 2.75 16.54 -8.91
C ILE A 648 2.49 15.03 -8.78
N PHE A 649 1.56 14.64 -7.95
CA PHE A 649 1.05 13.28 -7.82
C PHE A 649 -0.37 13.15 -8.37
N ASN A 650 -0.86 11.92 -8.50
CA ASN A 650 -2.28 11.64 -8.83
C ASN A 650 -3.14 11.60 -7.57
N ILE A 651 -3.12 12.68 -6.76
CA ILE A 651 -3.87 12.81 -5.50
C ILE A 651 -4.67 14.10 -5.45
N MET A 652 -5.59 14.16 -4.49
CA MET A 652 -6.48 15.31 -4.31
C MET A 652 -5.92 16.38 -3.36
N GLN A 653 -4.96 16.03 -2.52
CA GLN A 653 -4.36 16.91 -1.51
C GLN A 653 -3.16 17.64 -2.11
N GLY A 654 -3.02 18.93 -1.81
CA GLY A 654 -1.82 19.69 -2.13
C GLY A 654 -0.60 19.17 -1.36
N VAL A 655 0.58 19.39 -1.89
CA VAL A 655 1.83 18.89 -1.29
C VAL A 655 2.88 19.99 -1.16
N SER A 656 3.81 19.78 -0.23
CA SER A 656 4.99 20.65 -0.04
C SER A 656 6.25 19.84 0.20
N ILE A 657 7.39 20.33 -0.31
CA ILE A 657 8.72 19.88 0.10
C ILE A 657 9.13 20.72 1.30
N ASN A 658 9.65 20.05 2.32
CA ASN A 658 9.99 20.65 3.60
C ASN A 658 11.39 20.22 4.02
N LEU A 659 12.24 21.19 4.38
CA LEU A 659 13.62 20.96 4.81
C LEU A 659 13.81 21.69 6.13
N PHE A 660 14.05 20.97 7.20
CA PHE A 660 14.17 21.50 8.54
C PHE A 660 15.58 21.26 9.08
N VAL A 661 16.17 22.31 9.64
CA VAL A 661 17.55 22.30 10.15
C VAL A 661 17.53 22.59 11.65
N LYS A 662 18.07 21.64 12.43
CA LYS A 662 18.40 21.88 13.83
C LYS A 662 19.92 21.97 13.96
N LYS A 663 20.42 23.10 14.44
CA LYS A 663 21.84 23.34 14.64
C LYS A 663 22.29 22.91 16.02
N ALA A 664 23.56 22.54 16.18
CA ALA A 664 24.14 22.20 17.49
C ALA A 664 24.13 23.40 18.46
N GLN A 665 24.21 24.59 17.93
CA GLN A 665 24.06 25.84 18.69
C GLN A 665 22.87 26.64 18.14
N ALA A 666 21.91 26.91 18.98
CA ALA A 666 20.70 27.64 18.59
C ALA A 666 21.05 29.01 17.96
N THR A 667 20.39 29.32 16.87
CA THR A 667 20.53 30.59 16.16
C THR A 667 19.17 31.28 16.09
N LYS A 668 19.17 32.55 15.64
CA LYS A 668 17.89 33.22 15.32
C LYS A 668 17.15 32.41 14.28
N GLN A 669 15.92 32.08 14.58
CA GLN A 669 15.08 31.27 13.68
C GLN A 669 14.83 32.00 12.36
N LYS A 670 14.86 31.22 11.28
CA LYS A 670 14.54 31.67 9.93
C LYS A 670 13.58 30.72 9.25
N ILE A 671 12.55 31.27 8.64
CA ILE A 671 11.55 30.46 7.92
C ILE A 671 11.52 30.96 6.47
N HIS A 672 11.92 30.10 5.56
CA HIS A 672 12.01 30.36 4.14
C HIS A 672 10.84 29.70 3.43
N TYR A 673 10.11 30.44 2.64
CA TYR A 673 8.92 29.98 1.92
C TYR A 673 8.98 30.35 0.45
N TYR A 674 8.48 29.45 -0.40
CA TYR A 674 8.30 29.72 -1.81
C TYR A 674 7.13 28.92 -2.39
N ASP A 675 6.35 29.54 -3.30
CA ASP A 675 5.22 28.93 -3.99
C ASP A 675 5.62 28.50 -5.40
N VAL A 676 5.28 27.24 -5.77
CA VAL A 676 5.45 26.72 -7.13
C VAL A 676 4.09 26.33 -7.68
N TYR A 677 3.56 27.16 -8.57
CA TYR A 677 2.32 26.93 -9.28
C TYR A 677 2.55 26.40 -10.70
N GLY A 678 1.50 25.86 -11.33
CA GLY A 678 1.47 25.51 -12.74
C GLY A 678 1.11 24.08 -13.01
N LYS A 679 1.42 23.63 -14.22
CA LYS A 679 1.24 22.25 -14.65
C LYS A 679 2.28 21.34 -14.00
N ARG A 680 1.95 20.06 -13.87
CA ARG A 680 2.87 19.04 -13.30
C ARG A 680 4.25 19.07 -13.96
N ALA A 681 4.32 19.11 -15.30
CA ALA A 681 5.57 19.13 -16.02
C ALA A 681 6.41 20.39 -15.73
N GLU A 682 5.76 21.54 -15.53
CA GLU A 682 6.44 22.81 -15.20
C GLU A 682 7.04 22.73 -13.79
N LYS A 683 6.32 22.13 -12.83
CA LYS A 683 6.83 21.90 -11.48
C LYS A 683 8.02 20.95 -11.46
N TYR A 684 7.99 19.88 -12.27
CA TYR A 684 9.16 18.99 -12.43
C TYR A 684 10.36 19.71 -13.04
N ALA A 685 10.13 20.53 -14.06
CA ALA A 685 11.18 21.34 -14.67
C ALA A 685 11.77 22.32 -13.66
N PHE A 686 10.92 23.00 -12.86
CA PHE A 686 11.38 23.89 -11.80
C PHE A 686 12.30 23.16 -10.80
N LEU A 687 11.88 22.00 -10.29
CA LEU A 687 12.67 21.20 -9.35
C LEU A 687 13.98 20.68 -9.93
N ALA A 688 14.00 20.39 -11.23
CA ALA A 688 15.19 19.92 -11.91
C ALA A 688 16.22 21.04 -12.20
N GLN A 689 15.77 22.30 -12.34
CA GLN A 689 16.58 23.44 -12.72
C GLN A 689 17.03 24.30 -11.53
N ASN A 690 16.40 24.13 -10.36
CA ASN A 690 16.67 24.96 -9.18
C ASN A 690 17.25 24.15 -8.03
N ASP A 691 18.00 24.85 -7.18
CA ASP A 691 18.49 24.37 -5.88
C ASP A 691 18.14 25.38 -4.78
N LEU A 692 18.57 25.12 -3.55
CA LEU A 692 18.29 26.00 -2.39
C LEU A 692 18.80 27.45 -2.60
N ASN A 693 19.87 27.65 -3.35
CA ASN A 693 20.52 28.95 -3.49
C ASN A 693 19.94 29.76 -4.67
N SER A 694 19.34 29.07 -5.65
CA SER A 694 18.74 29.72 -6.83
C SER A 694 17.30 30.21 -6.59
N ILE A 695 16.66 29.76 -5.50
CA ILE A 695 15.29 30.16 -5.16
C ILE A 695 15.29 31.43 -4.34
N GLU A 696 14.49 32.40 -4.78
CA GLU A 696 14.27 33.67 -4.04
C GLU A 696 13.26 33.48 -2.90
N TRP A 697 13.75 32.99 -1.77
CA TRP A 697 12.94 32.67 -0.62
C TRP A 697 12.32 33.90 0.03
N LEU A 698 11.02 33.85 0.30
CA LEU A 698 10.33 34.80 1.18
C LEU A 698 10.57 34.38 2.62
N GLU A 699 11.02 35.31 3.47
CA GLU A 699 11.15 35.09 4.91
C GLU A 699 9.78 35.30 5.60
N LEU A 700 9.32 34.29 6.30
CA LEU A 700 8.06 34.35 7.07
C LEU A 700 8.31 34.69 8.54
N ALA A 701 7.33 35.36 9.13
CA ALA A 701 7.25 35.63 10.58
C ALA A 701 5.93 35.11 11.15
N PRO A 702 5.81 33.80 11.41
CA PRO A 702 4.59 33.20 11.96
C PRO A 702 4.20 33.79 13.31
N ARG A 703 2.91 34.04 13.48
CA ARG A 703 2.37 34.70 14.69
C ARG A 703 1.36 33.81 15.41
N GLU A 704 1.25 34.01 16.73
CA GLU A 704 0.18 33.43 17.51
C GLU A 704 -1.21 33.88 17.00
N PRO A 705 -2.26 33.09 17.22
CA PRO A 705 -2.28 31.75 17.86
C PRO A 705 -2.08 30.61 16.85
N PHE A 706 -1.98 30.89 15.57
CA PHE A 706 -2.02 29.86 14.52
C PHE A 706 -0.65 29.46 13.97
N TYR A 707 0.37 30.30 14.10
CA TYR A 707 1.73 30.07 13.61
C TYR A 707 1.77 29.60 12.14
N LEU A 708 0.99 30.28 11.27
CA LEU A 708 0.84 29.88 9.86
C LEU A 708 2.17 29.90 9.13
N LEU A 709 2.46 28.85 8.38
CA LEU A 709 3.67 28.68 7.56
C LEU A 709 3.41 29.00 6.08
N ILE A 710 2.58 29.99 5.84
CA ILE A 710 2.27 30.58 4.53
C ILE A 710 2.33 32.09 4.65
N PRO A 711 2.54 32.81 3.54
CA PRO A 711 2.49 34.27 3.55
C PRO A 711 1.17 34.82 4.09
N GLN A 712 1.24 35.83 4.93
CA GLN A 712 0.07 36.48 5.52
C GLN A 712 0.12 37.97 5.24
N GLU A 713 -1.01 38.51 4.75
CA GLU A 713 -1.20 39.94 4.71
C GLU A 713 -1.61 40.42 6.09
N THR A 714 -0.77 41.21 6.74
CA THR A 714 -0.97 41.64 8.13
C THR A 714 -1.10 43.17 8.28
N LEU A 715 -1.14 43.89 7.18
CA LEU A 715 -1.15 45.36 7.18
C LEU A 715 -2.34 45.95 7.95
N LEU A 716 -3.51 45.31 7.84
CA LEU A 716 -4.75 45.74 8.49
C LEU A 716 -5.13 44.86 9.70
N LEU A 717 -4.24 44.00 10.17
CA LEU A 717 -4.56 43.03 11.22
C LEU A 717 -4.93 43.74 12.56
N GLU A 718 -4.18 44.77 12.93
CA GLU A 718 -4.45 45.54 14.17
C GLU A 718 -5.82 46.24 14.13
N GLU A 719 -6.20 46.77 12.97
CA GLU A 719 -7.52 47.36 12.77
C GLU A 719 -8.63 46.29 12.82
N TYR A 720 -8.39 45.17 12.17
CA TYR A 720 -9.33 44.04 12.18
C TYR A 720 -9.56 43.46 13.57
N GLU A 721 -8.51 43.33 14.38
CA GLU A 721 -8.57 42.81 15.74
C GLU A 721 -9.26 43.76 16.74
N GLN A 722 -9.44 45.03 16.41
CA GLN A 722 -10.25 45.95 17.19
C GLN A 722 -11.76 45.69 17.07
N GLY A 723 -12.17 44.88 16.09
CA GLY A 723 -13.53 44.44 15.91
C GLY A 723 -13.95 43.40 16.96
N PHE A 724 -15.25 43.27 17.17
CA PHE A 724 -15.79 42.19 18.01
C PHE A 724 -15.87 40.88 17.25
N SER A 725 -15.73 39.77 17.97
CA SER A 725 -15.82 38.46 17.34
C SER A 725 -17.28 38.04 17.08
N VAL A 726 -17.52 37.22 16.05
CA VAL A 726 -18.84 36.64 15.81
C VAL A 726 -19.32 35.80 17.00
N GLN A 727 -18.42 35.22 17.78
CA GLN A 727 -18.74 34.47 19.00
C GLN A 727 -19.22 35.38 20.15
N ASP A 728 -18.67 36.58 20.24
CA ASP A 728 -19.13 37.56 21.22
C ASP A 728 -20.52 38.12 20.86
N MET A 729 -20.79 38.21 19.54
CA MET A 729 -22.08 38.70 19.05
C MET A 729 -23.19 37.67 19.20
N PHE A 730 -22.89 36.41 18.90
CA PHE A 730 -23.86 35.30 18.93
C PHE A 730 -23.56 34.35 20.10
N GLN A 731 -24.32 34.44 21.16
CA GLN A 731 -24.16 33.63 22.38
C GLN A 731 -24.46 32.14 22.13
N ILE A 732 -25.35 31.85 21.18
CA ILE A 732 -25.74 30.50 20.82
C ILE A 732 -25.41 30.26 19.35
N SER A 733 -24.58 29.26 19.08
CA SER A 733 -24.23 28.83 17.73
C SER A 733 -24.17 27.32 17.63
N SER A 734 -24.70 26.76 16.54
CA SER A 734 -24.61 25.33 16.24
C SER A 734 -24.81 25.08 14.74
N VAL A 735 -24.20 24.04 14.24
CA VAL A 735 -24.60 23.47 12.95
C VAL A 735 -25.94 22.74 13.09
N GLY A 736 -26.67 22.55 12.02
CA GLY A 736 -27.94 21.80 12.00
C GLY A 736 -27.79 20.35 12.51
N ILE A 737 -28.91 19.69 12.69
CA ILE A 737 -28.95 18.27 13.01
C ILE A 737 -28.32 17.46 11.87
N ALA A 738 -27.69 16.34 12.21
CA ALA A 738 -27.27 15.33 11.23
C ALA A 738 -27.94 14.00 11.58
N THR A 739 -28.67 13.45 10.63
CA THR A 739 -29.35 12.16 10.83
C THR A 739 -28.40 10.98 10.62
N GLY A 740 -27.33 11.15 9.83
CA GLY A 740 -26.47 10.08 9.38
C GLY A 740 -27.13 9.14 8.35
N LYS A 741 -28.48 9.16 8.30
CA LYS A 741 -29.26 8.27 7.44
C LYS A 741 -30.55 8.97 6.97
N ASP A 742 -30.42 10.03 6.19
CA ASP A 742 -31.54 10.84 5.72
C ASP A 742 -32.65 10.03 5.06
N ARG A 743 -32.31 9.01 4.27
CA ARG A 743 -33.30 8.11 3.62
C ARG A 743 -34.19 7.35 4.59
N ILE A 744 -33.82 7.27 5.87
CA ILE A 744 -34.58 6.57 6.91
C ILE A 744 -35.33 7.57 7.78
N PHE A 745 -34.66 8.64 8.17
CA PHE A 745 -35.13 9.56 9.21
C PHE A 745 -35.73 10.86 8.64
N ILE A 746 -35.77 11.06 7.31
CA ILE A 746 -36.39 12.24 6.69
C ILE A 746 -37.34 11.79 5.56
N ALA A 747 -38.54 12.33 5.54
CA ALA A 747 -39.54 12.10 4.47
C ALA A 747 -40.35 13.34 4.21
N ASN A 748 -41.07 13.35 3.08
CA ASN A 748 -41.92 14.47 2.69
C ASN A 748 -43.21 14.57 3.54
N ASN A 749 -43.66 13.44 4.07
CA ASN A 749 -44.87 13.36 4.91
C ASN A 749 -44.66 12.33 6.05
N THR A 750 -45.63 12.35 6.99
CA THR A 750 -45.62 11.50 8.19
C THR A 750 -45.75 10.02 7.87
N GLU A 751 -46.57 9.66 6.91
CA GLU A 751 -46.89 8.28 6.52
C GLU A 751 -45.64 7.60 5.96
N SER A 752 -44.96 8.25 5.01
CA SER A 752 -43.71 7.77 4.42
C SER A 752 -42.62 7.70 5.48
N LEU A 753 -42.53 8.68 6.39
CA LEU A 753 -41.53 8.65 7.47
C LEU A 753 -41.75 7.48 8.42
N LYS A 754 -43.01 7.21 8.78
CA LYS A 754 -43.41 6.10 9.64
C LYS A 754 -43.04 4.75 9.01
N GLU A 755 -43.33 4.59 7.72
CA GLU A 755 -42.97 3.36 7.00
C GLU A 755 -41.43 3.14 6.94
N GLN A 756 -40.68 4.19 6.60
CA GLN A 756 -39.23 4.12 6.53
C GLN A 756 -38.57 3.78 7.88
N VAL A 757 -39.00 4.43 8.95
CA VAL A 757 -38.49 4.21 10.30
C VAL A 757 -38.86 2.83 10.83
N LEU A 758 -40.08 2.37 10.62
CA LEU A 758 -40.52 1.04 11.05
C LEU A 758 -39.76 -0.08 10.34
N ARG A 759 -39.48 0.06 9.04
CA ARG A 759 -38.64 -0.91 8.31
C ARG A 759 -37.23 -1.02 8.86
N TYR A 760 -36.71 0.03 9.46
CA TYR A 760 -35.33 0.08 9.94
C TYR A 760 -35.21 -0.20 11.44
N CYS A 761 -36.12 0.36 12.25
CA CYS A 761 -36.00 0.35 13.71
C CYS A 761 -36.95 -0.62 14.41
N ASN A 762 -37.93 -1.18 13.72
CA ASN A 762 -39.05 -1.96 14.25
C ASN A 762 -39.89 -1.23 15.32
N GLU A 763 -39.63 0.04 15.60
CA GLU A 763 -40.27 0.87 16.60
C GLU A 763 -40.49 2.27 16.03
N PHE A 764 -41.64 2.88 16.35
CA PHE A 764 -41.95 4.23 15.95
C PHE A 764 -42.67 4.99 17.08
N ASN A 765 -42.23 6.20 17.33
CA ASN A 765 -42.83 7.10 18.33
C ASN A 765 -43.24 8.38 17.64
N GLU A 766 -44.55 8.64 17.59
CA GLU A 766 -45.13 9.83 16.93
C GLU A 766 -44.65 11.16 17.55
N GLN A 767 -44.29 11.18 18.83
CA GLN A 767 -43.74 12.37 19.49
C GLN A 767 -42.38 12.80 18.94
N CYS A 768 -41.68 11.87 18.28
CA CYS A 768 -40.38 12.15 17.64
C CYS A 768 -40.52 12.82 16.28
N ILE A 769 -41.74 12.99 15.74
CA ILE A 769 -41.95 13.66 14.45
C ILE A 769 -41.81 15.16 14.64
N LYS A 770 -40.90 15.78 13.87
CA LYS A 770 -40.70 17.24 13.83
C LYS A 770 -40.63 17.71 12.38
N ASP A 771 -40.99 18.98 12.17
CA ASP A 771 -40.69 19.63 10.90
C ASP A 771 -39.25 20.09 10.83
N ILE A 772 -38.66 19.94 9.66
CA ILE A 772 -37.27 20.37 9.39
C ILE A 772 -37.21 21.12 8.07
N HIS A 773 -36.57 22.28 8.06
CA HIS A 773 -36.15 22.91 6.82
C HIS A 773 -34.95 22.10 6.29
N TYR A 774 -35.20 21.12 5.42
CA TYR A 774 -34.19 20.25 4.85
C TYR A 774 -33.25 21.03 3.92
N ARG A 775 -33.86 21.96 3.19
CA ARG A 775 -33.18 23.00 2.38
C ARG A 775 -34.01 24.26 2.44
N PRO A 776 -33.50 25.42 2.00
CA PRO A 776 -34.31 26.61 1.82
C PRO A 776 -35.56 26.27 0.99
N PHE A 777 -36.77 26.66 1.52
CA PHE A 777 -38.09 26.40 0.93
C PHE A 777 -38.50 24.91 0.84
N ASP A 778 -37.77 23.98 1.41
CA ASP A 778 -38.06 22.54 1.44
C ASP A 778 -38.33 22.10 2.88
N ILE A 779 -39.57 22.06 3.30
CA ILE A 779 -39.99 21.60 4.63
C ILE A 779 -40.36 20.14 4.57
N ARG A 780 -39.70 19.32 5.40
CA ARG A 780 -39.92 17.88 5.49
C ARG A 780 -40.21 17.44 6.90
N LYS A 781 -40.59 16.18 7.08
CA LYS A 781 -40.73 15.52 8.39
C LYS A 781 -39.42 14.81 8.72
N VAL A 782 -38.90 15.01 9.94
CA VAL A 782 -37.78 14.30 10.50
C VAL A 782 -38.19 13.49 11.72
N TYR A 783 -37.71 12.27 11.84
CA TYR A 783 -37.83 11.47 13.04
C TYR A 783 -36.73 11.88 14.01
N TYR A 784 -37.06 12.82 14.90
CA TYR A 784 -36.11 13.41 15.84
C TYR A 784 -36.01 12.57 17.12
N ASP A 785 -35.22 11.50 17.06
CA ASP A 785 -34.86 10.67 18.19
C ASP A 785 -33.39 10.90 18.53
N THR A 786 -33.11 11.49 19.67
CA THR A 786 -31.76 11.89 20.09
C THR A 786 -30.77 10.72 20.25
N LYS A 787 -31.30 9.49 20.37
CA LYS A 787 -30.49 8.27 20.47
C LYS A 787 -30.19 7.64 19.11
N LYS A 788 -31.01 7.94 18.08
CA LYS A 788 -30.92 7.35 16.76
C LYS A 788 -30.27 8.25 15.74
N LEU A 789 -30.27 9.56 15.96
CA LEU A 789 -29.59 10.54 15.10
C LEU A 789 -28.10 10.62 15.41
N GLU A 790 -27.29 10.76 14.39
CA GLU A 790 -25.82 10.93 14.54
C GLU A 790 -25.47 12.15 15.38
N ARG A 791 -26.18 13.30 15.14
CA ARG A 791 -26.00 14.55 15.88
C ARG A 791 -27.33 15.23 16.07
N ALA A 792 -27.99 14.98 17.17
CA ALA A 792 -29.30 15.54 17.49
C ALA A 792 -29.29 17.01 17.93
N ARG A 793 -28.17 17.54 18.42
CA ARG A 793 -28.01 18.93 18.89
C ARG A 793 -28.96 19.32 20.04
N GLU A 794 -29.30 18.38 20.90
CA GLU A 794 -30.27 18.57 22.00
C GLU A 794 -29.95 19.75 22.90
N ASN A 795 -28.67 19.95 23.26
CA ASN A 795 -28.27 21.06 24.10
C ASN A 795 -28.52 22.43 23.48
N THR A 796 -28.31 22.55 22.15
CA THR A 796 -28.60 23.81 21.44
C THR A 796 -30.08 24.14 21.48
N PHE A 797 -30.93 23.15 21.28
CA PHE A 797 -32.39 23.36 21.32
C PHE A 797 -32.92 23.72 22.71
N LYS A 798 -32.32 23.15 23.77
CA LYS A 798 -32.68 23.53 25.17
C LYS A 798 -32.42 25.02 25.46
N HIS A 799 -31.39 25.59 24.89
CA HIS A 799 -31.05 27.02 25.04
C HIS A 799 -31.92 27.93 24.14
N MET A 800 -32.46 27.40 23.06
CA MET A 800 -33.29 28.16 22.10
C MET A 800 -34.79 28.15 22.46
N LEU A 801 -35.24 27.20 23.27
CA LEU A 801 -36.63 27.16 23.73
C LEU A 801 -36.87 28.22 24.82
N PRO A 802 -37.99 28.97 24.78
CA PRO A 802 -38.34 29.85 25.88
C PRO A 802 -38.47 29.04 27.17
N PRO A 803 -38.12 29.62 28.34
CA PRO A 803 -38.30 28.91 29.61
C PRO A 803 -39.77 28.46 29.75
N PRO A 804 -40.02 27.26 30.31
CA PRO A 804 -41.36 26.80 30.53
C PRO A 804 -42.15 27.88 31.29
N PRO A 805 -43.44 28.13 30.96
CA PRO A 805 -44.22 29.11 31.68
C PRO A 805 -44.21 28.76 33.16
N PRO A 806 -44.12 29.77 34.04
CA PRO A 806 -44.14 29.51 35.46
C PRO A 806 -45.39 28.68 35.84
N ASN A 807 -45.18 27.58 36.53
CA ASN A 807 -46.25 26.78 37.04
C ASN A 807 -47.28 27.70 37.68
N LYS A 808 -48.51 27.78 37.13
CA LYS A 808 -49.60 28.46 37.81
C LYS A 808 -49.86 27.70 39.12
N PRO A 809 -50.09 28.43 40.22
CA PRO A 809 -50.31 27.85 41.53
C PRO A 809 -51.61 26.96 41.56
#